data_0b9c0a56ba953a84ddd30da75b0b4094
#
_entry.id   0b9c0a56ba953a84ddd30da75b0b4094
#
_cell.length_a   1.000
_cell.length_b   1.000
_cell.length_c   1.000
_cell.angle_alpha   90.00
_cell.angle_beta   90.00
_cell.angle_gamma   90.00
#
_symmetry.space_group_name_H-M   'P 1'
#
loop_
_entity.id
_entity.type
_entity.pdbx_description
1 polymer ?
#
loop_
_entity_poly.entity_id
_entity_poly.type
_entity_poly.pdbx_seq_one_letter_code
_entity_poly.pdbx_strand_id
1 'polypeptide(L)'
;MKLNRRWLVPEVVQTSATDCGPAALKCLLEGFGIPVSYGRLREACQTDVDGTSIDTMEEIAVQLGLEAEQIMVPPDYLLLEETKALPTIAIVELPTGMTHFVLLWRKHGPLVQAMDPAVGRRWLSRERLLSSLHLHTQLAPLDVWREWATSEKLLKPLRRKLSDLGYSNGQASRLTERAAADDGWRPLASLEASVRTVEALVVSRSLKRGSEAVNLVGRLVEVSQASDRAEPAIPSHFWSVSEAPCAEDGTEQIYFRGAVLVHAGRRRQEAAPKDSAVPAPEESSQLVSPEIASALQQPQTEPYVELFRLLKADGVLTPACITTALLVASIGVMIEALLFRGLLDLANKLGAPVQRLAMIGAVVLFVVGMLTVEFPVASGLLRMGRKLEARLRIAFQEKIPCLGDRYFHSRLNSDMAGRYHQIHHIRLLPELGGQLLRSTFELFLTGAGVIWLDAGAAPRVIVLVLVSVGLNLAMQPALAERDMRVRNHEGALSCYFLDAFLGLVPLRAHRAEHAFRRRHEAQLGEWARAAFSVERLVVWLEALQFFSGFGLAAWILINHISRAGNFASVLLLAYWALNLPFIGQDIAQVAWQYPTLRNRTLRLLEPLSAPQDMEREEHRPAAAVATMITAPEKTIPAVSVVFENVSVRVAG
;
A
#
# COMPACT_ATOMS: atom_id res chain seq x y z
N MET A 1 -22.15 20.26 12.90
CA MET A 1 -21.87 18.86 13.26
C MET A 1 -20.54 18.46 12.62
N LYS A 2 -19.52 18.06 13.41
CA LYS A 2 -18.17 17.75 12.89
C LYS A 2 -18.28 16.53 11.97
N LEU A 3 -17.78 16.68 10.73
CA LEU A 3 -17.63 15.58 9.77
C LEU A 3 -16.95 14.38 10.45
N ASN A 4 -17.62 13.22 10.43
CA ASN A 4 -17.10 11.98 11.02
C ASN A 4 -16.08 11.32 10.08
N ARG A 5 -15.15 12.14 9.55
CA ARG A 5 -14.06 11.72 8.67
C ARG A 5 -12.88 11.25 9.50
N ARG A 6 -12.41 10.05 9.28
CA ARG A 6 -11.26 9.50 10.00
C ARG A 6 -10.02 10.38 9.81
N TRP A 7 -9.20 10.50 10.87
CA TRP A 7 -7.93 11.24 10.81
C TRP A 7 -6.94 10.60 9.85
N LEU A 8 -6.76 9.29 9.99
CA LEU A 8 -5.97 8.47 9.09
C LEU A 8 -6.91 7.77 8.11
N VAL A 9 -6.52 7.79 6.83
CA VAL A 9 -7.22 7.04 5.79
C VAL A 9 -7.17 5.55 6.10
N PRO A 10 -8.27 4.80 5.96
CA PRO A 10 -8.26 3.34 6.06
C PRO A 10 -7.28 2.74 5.05
N GLU A 11 -6.73 1.59 5.33
CA GLU A 11 -5.78 0.94 4.46
C GLU A 11 -6.45 -0.23 3.76
N VAL A 12 -6.67 -0.09 2.47
CA VAL A 12 -7.28 -1.10 1.61
C VAL A 12 -6.32 -1.39 0.45
N VAL A 13 -5.75 -2.60 0.44
CA VAL A 13 -4.82 -3.03 -0.59
C VAL A 13 -5.58 -3.77 -1.68
N GLN A 14 -5.26 -3.45 -2.94
CA GLN A 14 -5.82 -4.18 -4.09
C GLN A 14 -5.39 -5.63 -4.10
N THR A 15 -6.28 -6.50 -4.52
CA THR A 15 -6.03 -7.94 -4.57
C THR A 15 -5.64 -8.44 -5.96
N SER A 16 -5.95 -7.67 -7.00
CA SER A 16 -5.55 -7.91 -8.40
C SER A 16 -4.89 -6.68 -8.99
N ALA A 17 -4.23 -6.82 -10.12
CA ALA A 17 -3.61 -5.69 -10.82
C ALA A 17 -4.62 -4.66 -11.34
N THR A 18 -5.86 -5.10 -11.60
CA THR A 18 -6.92 -4.31 -12.25
C THR A 18 -7.92 -3.69 -11.29
N ASP A 19 -7.88 -4.01 -9.99
CA ASP A 19 -8.89 -3.57 -9.01
C ASP A 19 -8.45 -2.39 -8.12
N CYS A 20 -7.56 -1.54 -8.64
CA CYS A 20 -7.16 -0.31 -7.94
C CYS A 20 -8.33 0.66 -7.73
N GLY A 21 -9.28 0.75 -8.69
CA GLY A 21 -10.49 1.57 -8.58
C GLY A 21 -11.38 1.17 -7.40
N PRO A 22 -11.89 -0.06 -7.35
CA PRO A 22 -12.69 -0.55 -6.22
C PRO A 22 -11.97 -0.45 -4.87
N ALA A 23 -10.65 -0.68 -4.83
CA ALA A 23 -9.87 -0.54 -3.62
C ALA A 23 -9.80 0.92 -3.14
N ALA A 24 -9.55 1.87 -4.04
CA ALA A 24 -9.55 3.30 -3.74
C ALA A 24 -10.94 3.77 -3.29
N LEU A 25 -12.00 3.32 -3.97
CA LEU A 25 -13.38 3.64 -3.62
C LEU A 25 -13.78 3.06 -2.25
N LYS A 26 -13.44 1.80 -1.95
CA LYS A 26 -13.65 1.21 -0.62
C LYS A 26 -12.96 2.02 0.46
N CYS A 27 -11.72 2.40 0.22
CA CYS A 27 -10.95 3.22 1.14
C CYS A 27 -11.61 4.58 1.40
N LEU A 28 -12.14 5.23 0.35
CA LEU A 28 -12.89 6.48 0.44
C LEU A 28 -14.16 6.31 1.28
N LEU A 29 -14.98 5.28 1.00
CA LEU A 29 -16.21 4.97 1.72
C LEU A 29 -15.97 4.68 3.20
N GLU A 30 -15.02 3.82 3.52
CA GLU A 30 -14.66 3.51 4.91
C GLU A 30 -14.08 4.72 5.66
N GLY A 31 -13.40 5.61 4.94
CA GLY A 31 -12.91 6.87 5.47
C GLY A 31 -14.04 7.80 5.93
N PHE A 32 -15.21 7.71 5.31
CA PHE A 32 -16.45 8.38 5.70
C PHE A 32 -17.35 7.52 6.60
N GLY A 33 -16.91 6.33 7.01
CA GLY A 33 -17.63 5.45 7.92
C GLY A 33 -18.75 4.65 7.25
N ILE A 34 -18.67 4.42 5.95
CA ILE A 34 -19.56 3.54 5.17
C ILE A 34 -18.84 2.20 4.97
N PRO A 35 -19.20 1.14 5.73
CA PRO A 35 -18.59 -0.16 5.57
C PRO A 35 -19.15 -0.86 4.33
N VAL A 36 -18.26 -1.40 3.48
CA VAL A 36 -18.66 -2.15 2.28
C VAL A 36 -17.79 -3.38 2.09
N SER A 37 -18.39 -4.45 1.53
CA SER A 37 -17.65 -5.65 1.15
C SER A 37 -16.80 -5.39 -0.09
N TYR A 38 -15.51 -5.78 -0.04
CA TYR A 38 -14.59 -5.56 -1.16
C TYR A 38 -15.00 -6.31 -2.43
N GLY A 39 -15.35 -7.58 -2.30
CA GLY A 39 -15.73 -8.41 -3.44
C GLY A 39 -16.98 -7.89 -4.16
N ARG A 40 -18.00 -7.50 -3.37
CA ARG A 40 -19.26 -6.96 -3.93
C ARG A 40 -19.08 -5.56 -4.53
N LEU A 41 -18.27 -4.72 -3.89
CA LEU A 41 -17.96 -3.40 -4.45
C LEU A 41 -17.25 -3.54 -5.81
N ARG A 42 -16.35 -4.51 -5.94
CA ARG A 42 -15.69 -4.81 -7.20
C ARG A 42 -16.66 -5.26 -8.29
N GLU A 43 -17.62 -6.11 -7.95
CA GLU A 43 -18.69 -6.52 -8.86
C GLU A 43 -19.57 -5.35 -9.26
N ALA A 44 -19.96 -4.50 -8.31
CA ALA A 44 -20.73 -3.29 -8.56
C ALA A 44 -19.98 -2.30 -9.47
N CYS A 45 -18.67 -2.16 -9.29
CA CYS A 45 -17.81 -1.33 -10.14
C CYS A 45 -17.60 -1.91 -11.54
N GLN A 46 -18.17 -3.06 -11.87
CA GLN A 46 -18.02 -3.73 -13.17
C GLN A 46 -16.53 -3.82 -13.60
N THR A 47 -15.66 -4.09 -12.62
CA THR A 47 -14.21 -4.12 -12.86
C THR A 47 -13.89 -5.29 -13.79
N ASP A 48 -13.30 -4.99 -14.94
CA ASP A 48 -12.86 -5.96 -15.95
C ASP A 48 -11.32 -6.04 -16.00
N VAL A 49 -10.78 -6.76 -16.96
CA VAL A 49 -9.35 -6.90 -17.24
C VAL A 49 -8.70 -5.54 -17.50
N ASP A 50 -9.42 -4.61 -18.13
CA ASP A 50 -8.97 -3.26 -18.43
C ASP A 50 -9.10 -2.27 -17.24
N GLY A 51 -9.66 -2.73 -16.11
CA GLY A 51 -9.83 -1.93 -14.90
C GLY A 51 -11.26 -1.45 -14.69
N THR A 52 -11.42 -0.28 -14.09
CA THR A 52 -12.70 0.35 -13.75
C THR A 52 -12.77 1.74 -14.33
N SER A 53 -13.92 2.12 -14.91
CA SER A 53 -14.16 3.49 -15.35
C SER A 53 -14.26 4.46 -14.16
N ILE A 54 -13.80 5.69 -14.36
CA ILE A 54 -13.93 6.75 -13.37
C ILE A 54 -15.39 7.16 -13.17
N ASP A 55 -16.19 7.14 -14.24
CA ASP A 55 -17.62 7.44 -14.21
C ASP A 55 -18.37 6.45 -13.33
N THR A 56 -18.08 5.16 -13.49
CA THR A 56 -18.65 4.10 -12.65
C THR A 56 -18.29 4.29 -11.18
N MET A 57 -17.07 4.74 -10.87
CA MET A 57 -16.68 5.00 -9.49
C MET A 57 -17.42 6.18 -8.87
N GLU A 58 -17.67 7.25 -9.65
CA GLU A 58 -18.49 8.37 -9.21
C GLU A 58 -19.93 7.92 -8.93
N GLU A 59 -20.55 7.24 -9.90
CA GLU A 59 -21.93 6.76 -9.79
C GLU A 59 -22.12 5.89 -8.54
N ILE A 60 -21.23 4.92 -8.30
CA ILE A 60 -21.31 4.04 -7.14
C ILE A 60 -21.05 4.80 -5.85
N ALA A 61 -20.12 5.76 -5.81
CA ALA A 61 -19.90 6.62 -4.65
C ALA A 61 -21.17 7.37 -4.26
N VAL A 62 -21.88 7.93 -5.25
CA VAL A 62 -23.16 8.65 -5.06
C VAL A 62 -24.25 7.69 -4.59
N GLN A 63 -24.40 6.53 -5.21
CA GLN A 63 -25.40 5.52 -4.83
C GLN A 63 -25.17 4.99 -3.40
N LEU A 64 -23.91 4.90 -2.96
CA LEU A 64 -23.54 4.50 -1.60
C LEU A 64 -23.63 5.66 -0.58
N GLY A 65 -24.13 6.82 -0.97
CA GLY A 65 -24.46 7.92 -0.09
C GLY A 65 -23.34 8.92 0.15
N LEU A 66 -22.37 9.04 -0.76
CA LEU A 66 -21.44 10.16 -0.79
C LEU A 66 -21.95 11.28 -1.72
N GLU A 67 -21.62 12.52 -1.38
CA GLU A 67 -21.66 13.62 -2.34
C GLU A 67 -20.36 13.55 -3.14
N ALA A 68 -20.38 12.86 -4.27
CA ALA A 68 -19.23 12.72 -5.16
C ALA A 68 -19.50 13.40 -6.50
N GLU A 69 -18.46 14.00 -7.07
CA GLU A 69 -18.48 14.60 -8.40
C GLU A 69 -17.16 14.38 -9.12
N GLN A 70 -17.22 14.11 -10.41
CA GLN A 70 -16.04 14.09 -11.26
C GLN A 70 -15.68 15.52 -11.64
N ILE A 71 -14.46 15.91 -11.35
CA ILE A 71 -13.94 17.24 -11.65
C ILE A 71 -12.61 17.13 -12.41
N MET A 72 -12.37 18.06 -13.30
CA MET A 72 -11.09 18.20 -13.97
C MET A 72 -10.46 19.53 -13.57
N VAL A 73 -9.25 19.47 -13.02
CA VAL A 73 -8.55 20.66 -12.51
C VAL A 73 -7.09 20.67 -12.97
N PRO A 74 -6.50 21.84 -13.18
CA PRO A 74 -5.05 21.93 -13.38
C PRO A 74 -4.30 21.33 -12.19
N PRO A 75 -3.23 20.56 -12.40
CA PRO A 75 -2.61 19.74 -11.35
C PRO A 75 -2.12 20.53 -10.14
N ASP A 76 -1.61 21.73 -10.35
CA ASP A 76 -1.07 22.60 -9.32
C ASP A 76 -2.14 23.27 -8.43
N TYR A 77 -3.41 23.21 -8.83
CA TYR A 77 -4.56 23.69 -8.04
C TYR A 77 -5.09 22.64 -7.06
N LEU A 78 -4.80 21.36 -7.30
CA LEU A 78 -5.28 20.23 -6.48
C LEU A 78 -5.02 20.40 -4.98
N LEU A 79 -3.87 20.95 -4.61
CA LEU A 79 -3.43 21.06 -3.21
C LEU A 79 -3.67 22.44 -2.58
N LEU A 80 -4.33 23.35 -3.28
CA LEU A 80 -4.72 24.63 -2.73
C LEU A 80 -5.92 24.48 -1.80
N GLU A 81 -5.93 25.19 -0.68
CA GLU A 81 -7.04 25.13 0.29
C GLU A 81 -8.35 25.69 -0.29
N GLU A 82 -8.22 26.64 -1.20
CA GLU A 82 -9.32 27.32 -1.87
C GLU A 82 -10.13 26.38 -2.77
N THR A 83 -9.49 25.40 -3.39
CA THR A 83 -10.15 24.43 -4.28
C THR A 83 -10.96 23.39 -3.51
N LYS A 84 -10.63 23.14 -2.23
CA LYS A 84 -11.24 22.08 -1.39
C LYS A 84 -11.32 20.72 -2.09
N ALA A 85 -10.37 20.42 -2.97
CA ALA A 85 -10.41 19.23 -3.80
C ALA A 85 -10.13 17.90 -3.04
N LEU A 86 -9.79 17.95 -1.73
CA LEU A 86 -9.53 16.76 -0.91
C LEU A 86 -10.69 16.45 0.04
N PRO A 87 -11.09 15.17 0.22
CA PRO A 87 -10.51 13.95 -0.36
C PRO A 87 -10.93 13.70 -1.80
N THR A 88 -10.06 13.05 -2.56
CA THR A 88 -10.34 12.76 -3.96
C THR A 88 -9.61 11.49 -4.43
N ILE A 89 -10.23 10.74 -5.33
CA ILE A 89 -9.54 9.69 -6.07
C ILE A 89 -8.92 10.36 -7.30
N ALA A 90 -7.63 10.20 -7.48
CA ALA A 90 -6.86 10.76 -8.57
C ALA A 90 -6.24 9.65 -9.43
N ILE A 91 -6.02 9.92 -10.70
CA ILE A 91 -5.31 9.04 -11.62
C ILE A 91 -3.84 9.44 -11.60
N VAL A 92 -2.96 8.48 -11.33
CA VAL A 92 -1.51 8.63 -11.41
C VAL A 92 -0.95 7.74 -12.50
N GLU A 93 0.17 8.14 -13.07
CA GLU A 93 0.91 7.35 -14.04
C GLU A 93 2.02 6.57 -13.33
N LEU A 94 2.02 5.26 -13.52
CA LEU A 94 3.06 4.38 -13.00
C LEU A 94 4.30 4.45 -13.92
N PRO A 95 5.49 4.08 -13.42
CA PRO A 95 6.69 4.01 -14.25
C PRO A 95 6.58 3.06 -15.46
N THR A 96 5.58 2.20 -15.45
CA THR A 96 5.22 1.29 -16.55
C THR A 96 4.45 1.97 -17.69
N GLY A 97 4.01 3.22 -17.50
CA GLY A 97 3.11 3.93 -18.41
C GLY A 97 1.64 3.58 -18.22
N MET A 98 1.31 2.70 -17.27
CA MET A 98 -0.09 2.37 -16.95
C MET A 98 -0.67 3.40 -15.97
N THR A 99 -1.96 3.66 -16.12
CA THR A 99 -2.71 4.50 -15.19
C THR A 99 -3.11 3.72 -13.95
N HIS A 100 -3.16 4.40 -12.80
CA HIS A 100 -3.48 3.80 -11.52
C HIS A 100 -4.29 4.76 -10.66
N PHE A 101 -5.29 4.26 -9.94
CA PHE A 101 -6.10 5.06 -9.03
C PHE A 101 -5.49 5.15 -7.65
N VAL A 102 -5.37 6.36 -7.12
CA VAL A 102 -4.84 6.64 -5.76
C VAL A 102 -5.81 7.56 -5.04
N LEU A 103 -6.13 7.27 -3.79
CA LEU A 103 -6.94 8.16 -2.96
C LEU A 103 -6.04 9.19 -2.25
N LEU A 104 -6.26 10.45 -2.53
CA LEU A 104 -5.65 11.57 -1.82
C LEU A 104 -6.58 12.00 -0.70
N TRP A 105 -6.13 11.87 0.56
CA TRP A 105 -7.02 12.00 1.70
C TRP A 105 -6.98 13.36 2.36
N ARG A 106 -5.81 13.79 2.78
CA ARG A 106 -5.63 15.05 3.52
C ARG A 106 -4.22 15.59 3.34
N LYS A 107 -4.11 16.92 3.34
CA LYS A 107 -2.82 17.62 3.35
C LYS A 107 -2.42 17.91 4.81
N HIS A 108 -1.16 17.66 5.14
CA HIS A 108 -0.53 17.96 6.42
C HIS A 108 0.76 18.73 6.18
N GLY A 109 0.69 20.05 6.20
CA GLY A 109 1.84 20.90 5.85
C GLY A 109 2.40 20.59 4.46
N PRO A 110 3.67 20.20 4.32
CA PRO A 110 4.30 19.89 3.03
C PRO A 110 3.93 18.49 2.48
N LEU A 111 3.29 17.64 3.28
CA LEU A 111 2.98 16.26 2.93
C LEU A 111 1.49 16.07 2.69
N VAL A 112 1.17 15.19 1.74
CA VAL A 112 -0.19 14.73 1.44
C VAL A 112 -0.31 13.27 1.85
N GLN A 113 -1.33 12.98 2.65
CA GLN A 113 -1.69 11.61 2.98
C GLN A 113 -2.42 11.00 1.79
N ALA A 114 -1.82 9.99 1.21
CA ALA A 114 -2.37 9.22 0.10
C ALA A 114 -2.56 7.77 0.50
N MET A 115 -3.57 7.14 -0.04
CA MET A 115 -3.74 5.69 -0.01
C MET A 115 -3.58 5.15 -1.42
N ASP A 116 -2.51 4.43 -1.62
CA ASP A 116 -2.19 3.75 -2.87
C ASP A 116 -2.65 2.29 -2.75
N PRO A 117 -3.64 1.84 -3.54
CA PRO A 117 -4.13 0.47 -3.46
C PRO A 117 -3.07 -0.62 -3.67
N ALA A 118 -2.02 -0.33 -4.43
CA ALA A 118 -0.95 -1.29 -4.67
C ALA A 118 0.02 -1.40 -3.47
N VAL A 119 0.13 -0.33 -2.67
CA VAL A 119 1.20 -0.17 -1.67
C VAL A 119 0.67 -0.08 -0.24
N GLY A 120 -0.47 0.60 -0.06
CA GLY A 120 -0.97 1.01 1.24
C GLY A 120 -0.85 2.52 1.46
N ARG A 121 -0.94 2.95 2.72
CA ARG A 121 -0.90 4.37 3.10
C ARG A 121 0.48 4.97 2.88
N ARG A 122 0.52 6.14 2.24
CA ARG A 122 1.75 6.87 1.92
C ARG A 122 1.66 8.34 2.30
N TRP A 123 2.83 8.94 2.52
CA TRP A 123 2.99 10.36 2.72
C TRP A 123 3.84 10.91 1.57
N LEU A 124 3.19 11.65 0.68
CA LEU A 124 3.81 12.16 -0.54
C LEU A 124 4.14 13.64 -0.39
N SER A 125 5.32 14.06 -0.85
CA SER A 125 5.61 15.48 -1.03
C SER A 125 4.81 16.05 -2.21
N ARG A 126 4.55 17.37 -2.19
CA ARG A 126 3.85 18.06 -3.28
C ARG A 126 4.47 17.74 -4.65
N GLU A 127 5.79 17.85 -4.76
CA GLU A 127 6.51 17.63 -6.03
C GLU A 127 6.32 16.22 -6.59
N ARG A 128 6.45 15.21 -5.73
CA ARG A 128 6.27 13.80 -6.13
C ARG A 128 4.84 13.51 -6.55
N LEU A 129 3.86 14.06 -5.84
CA LEU A 129 2.46 13.89 -6.21
C LEU A 129 2.18 14.51 -7.57
N LEU A 130 2.55 15.79 -7.76
CA LEU A 130 2.28 16.50 -9.01
C LEU A 130 3.00 15.87 -10.21
N SER A 131 4.21 15.34 -10.03
CA SER A 131 4.95 14.65 -11.10
C SER A 131 4.39 13.25 -11.45
N SER A 132 3.58 12.66 -10.58
CA SER A 132 2.95 11.35 -10.82
C SER A 132 1.52 11.43 -11.34
N LEU A 133 0.89 12.62 -11.33
CA LEU A 133 -0.49 12.79 -11.81
C LEU A 133 -0.57 12.56 -13.31
N HIS A 134 -1.52 11.74 -13.74
CA HIS A 134 -1.87 11.60 -15.14
C HIS A 134 -2.70 12.80 -15.59
N LEU A 135 -2.28 13.45 -16.69
CA LEU A 135 -2.95 14.62 -17.24
C LEU A 135 -3.75 14.23 -18.47
N HIS A 136 -5.04 14.40 -18.38
CA HIS A 136 -5.95 14.23 -19.51
C HIS A 136 -6.02 15.51 -20.34
N THR A 137 -6.22 15.35 -21.64
CA THR A 137 -6.58 16.44 -22.54
C THR A 137 -7.95 16.11 -23.13
N GLN A 138 -8.90 16.97 -22.87
CA GLN A 138 -10.30 16.79 -23.30
C GLN A 138 -10.75 17.98 -24.14
N LEU A 139 -11.55 17.71 -25.18
CA LEU A 139 -12.27 18.72 -25.90
C LEU A 139 -13.46 19.20 -25.05
N ALA A 140 -13.56 20.50 -24.87
CA ALA A 140 -14.67 21.12 -24.15
C ALA A 140 -15.24 22.29 -24.97
N PRO A 141 -16.56 22.51 -24.96
CA PRO A 141 -17.15 23.72 -25.51
C PRO A 141 -16.64 24.95 -24.75
N LEU A 142 -16.39 26.03 -25.48
CA LEU A 142 -15.82 27.26 -24.90
C LEU A 142 -16.73 27.88 -23.84
N ASP A 143 -18.01 27.87 -24.03
CA ASP A 143 -19.03 28.39 -23.11
C ASP A 143 -19.03 27.64 -21.76
N VAL A 144 -18.99 26.31 -21.81
CA VAL A 144 -18.91 25.46 -20.58
C VAL A 144 -17.62 25.71 -19.80
N TRP A 145 -16.49 25.79 -20.51
CA TRP A 145 -15.22 26.12 -19.85
C TRP A 145 -15.26 27.53 -19.26
N ARG A 146 -15.82 28.51 -19.97
CA ARG A 146 -15.91 29.87 -19.45
C ARG A 146 -16.78 30.00 -18.22
N GLU A 147 -17.93 29.34 -18.16
CA GLU A 147 -18.78 29.32 -16.99
C GLU A 147 -17.98 28.83 -15.74
N TRP A 148 -17.20 27.78 -15.92
CA TRP A 148 -16.32 27.28 -14.85
C TRP A 148 -15.15 28.24 -14.58
N ALA A 149 -14.49 28.74 -15.60
CA ALA A 149 -13.26 29.54 -15.47
C ALA A 149 -13.53 30.94 -14.89
N THR A 150 -14.68 31.52 -15.11
CA THR A 150 -15.12 32.80 -14.51
C THR A 150 -15.71 32.62 -13.11
N SER A 151 -15.94 31.40 -12.67
CA SER A 151 -16.44 31.10 -11.33
C SER A 151 -15.34 31.29 -10.25
N GLU A 152 -15.75 31.45 -9.01
CA GLU A 152 -14.83 31.50 -7.87
C GLU A 152 -14.04 30.19 -7.69
N LYS A 153 -14.44 29.10 -8.35
CA LYS A 153 -13.70 27.83 -8.33
C LYS A 153 -12.30 27.95 -8.96
N LEU A 154 -12.13 28.76 -10.00
CA LEU A 154 -10.83 29.09 -10.62
C LEU A 154 -10.27 30.42 -10.16
N LEU A 155 -11.08 31.48 -10.08
CA LEU A 155 -10.59 32.84 -9.80
C LEU A 155 -9.99 32.95 -8.41
N LYS A 156 -10.57 32.34 -7.40
CA LYS A 156 -10.05 32.40 -6.03
C LYS A 156 -8.67 31.74 -5.87
N PRO A 157 -8.43 30.52 -6.33
CA PRO A 157 -7.09 29.93 -6.38
C PRO A 157 -6.08 30.75 -7.18
N LEU A 158 -6.48 31.33 -8.31
CA LEU A 158 -5.62 32.15 -9.17
C LEU A 158 -5.21 33.45 -8.45
N ARG A 159 -6.15 34.13 -7.77
CA ARG A 159 -5.85 35.29 -6.90
C ARG A 159 -4.88 34.93 -5.79
N ARG A 160 -5.04 33.75 -5.20
CA ARG A 160 -4.10 33.25 -4.17
C ARG A 160 -2.69 33.11 -4.71
N LYS A 161 -2.52 32.47 -5.89
CA LYS A 161 -1.21 32.32 -6.53
C LYS A 161 -0.58 33.68 -6.88
N LEU A 162 -1.36 34.63 -7.40
CA LEU A 162 -0.91 35.99 -7.66
C LEU A 162 -0.42 36.67 -6.36
N SER A 163 -1.16 36.52 -5.27
CA SER A 163 -0.77 37.05 -3.96
C SER A 163 0.54 36.40 -3.45
N ASP A 164 0.72 35.10 -3.64
CA ASP A 164 1.93 34.38 -3.27
C ASP A 164 3.16 34.80 -4.11
N LEU A 165 2.97 35.33 -5.32
CA LEU A 165 4.03 35.92 -6.15
C LEU A 165 4.37 37.36 -5.78
N GLY A 166 3.51 38.07 -5.02
CA GLY A 166 3.76 39.43 -4.53
C GLY A 166 2.77 40.49 -4.98
N TYR A 167 1.66 40.10 -5.64
CA TYR A 167 0.59 41.05 -5.94
C TYR A 167 -0.22 41.38 -4.67
N SER A 168 -0.66 42.63 -4.55
CA SER A 168 -1.66 42.97 -3.53
C SER A 168 -3.02 42.38 -3.88
N ASN A 169 -3.85 42.11 -2.88
CA ASN A 169 -5.19 41.54 -3.11
C ASN A 169 -6.02 42.35 -4.11
N GLY A 170 -5.94 43.69 -4.05
CA GLY A 170 -6.64 44.56 -5.00
C GLY A 170 -6.09 44.50 -6.43
N GLN A 171 -4.79 44.27 -6.60
CA GLN A 171 -4.20 44.07 -7.92
C GLN A 171 -4.57 42.71 -8.49
N ALA A 172 -4.48 41.66 -7.69
CA ALA A 172 -4.86 40.29 -8.08
C ALA A 172 -6.34 40.23 -8.52
N SER A 173 -7.26 40.84 -7.74
CA SER A 173 -8.68 40.92 -8.12
C SER A 173 -8.89 41.65 -9.43
N ARG A 174 -8.32 42.82 -9.61
CA ARG A 174 -8.44 43.59 -10.86
C ARG A 174 -7.92 42.86 -12.09
N LEU A 175 -6.77 42.15 -11.96
CA LEU A 175 -6.21 41.36 -13.06
C LEU A 175 -7.11 40.18 -13.44
N THR A 176 -7.60 39.45 -12.46
CA THR A 176 -8.50 38.31 -12.70
C THR A 176 -9.85 38.75 -13.26
N GLU A 177 -10.44 39.84 -12.74
CA GLU A 177 -11.70 40.40 -13.24
C GLU A 177 -11.57 40.91 -14.68
N ARG A 178 -10.46 41.61 -14.99
CA ARG A 178 -10.19 42.07 -16.35
C ARG A 178 -10.03 40.89 -17.33
N ALA A 179 -9.29 39.84 -16.93
CA ALA A 179 -9.11 38.67 -17.78
C ALA A 179 -10.40 37.83 -17.93
N ALA A 180 -11.29 37.84 -16.94
CA ALA A 180 -12.59 37.16 -16.99
C ALA A 180 -13.66 37.94 -17.77
N ALA A 181 -13.51 39.26 -17.91
CA ALA A 181 -14.46 40.09 -18.61
C ALA A 181 -14.40 39.95 -20.14
N ASP A 182 -13.32 39.39 -20.67
CA ASP A 182 -13.15 39.15 -22.12
C ASP A 182 -13.88 37.86 -22.50
N ASP A 183 -14.55 37.88 -23.68
CA ASP A 183 -15.35 36.73 -24.14
C ASP A 183 -14.52 35.58 -24.70
N GLY A 184 -13.22 35.77 -24.97
CA GLY A 184 -12.32 34.73 -25.44
C GLY A 184 -11.74 33.89 -24.31
N TRP A 185 -11.12 32.76 -24.66
CA TRP A 185 -10.41 31.90 -23.70
C TRP A 185 -8.97 32.41 -23.40
N ARG A 186 -8.35 33.12 -24.38
CA ARG A 186 -6.93 33.52 -24.33
C ARG A 186 -6.56 34.41 -23.12
N PRO A 187 -7.30 35.44 -22.75
CA PRO A 187 -6.91 36.38 -21.69
C PRO A 187 -6.77 35.69 -20.33
N LEU A 188 -7.73 34.86 -19.95
CA LEU A 188 -7.71 34.15 -18.67
C LEU A 188 -6.70 32.99 -18.69
N ALA A 189 -6.62 32.24 -19.78
CA ALA A 189 -5.64 31.16 -19.95
C ALA A 189 -4.20 31.68 -20.00
N SER A 190 -3.95 32.83 -20.65
CA SER A 190 -2.60 33.44 -20.67
C SER A 190 -2.17 33.97 -19.30
N LEU A 191 -3.11 34.54 -18.55
CA LEU A 191 -2.85 34.94 -17.16
C LEU A 191 -2.49 33.72 -16.30
N GLU A 192 -3.26 32.64 -16.38
CA GLU A 192 -3.00 31.41 -15.67
C GLU A 192 -1.64 30.80 -16.04
N ALA A 193 -1.36 30.63 -17.34
CA ALA A 193 -0.10 30.08 -17.84
C ALA A 193 1.12 30.94 -17.42
N SER A 194 0.96 32.28 -17.44
CA SER A 194 2.00 33.20 -16.95
C SER A 194 2.30 33.01 -15.47
N VAL A 195 1.25 32.92 -14.66
CA VAL A 195 1.37 32.69 -13.20
C VAL A 195 2.06 31.35 -12.92
N ARG A 196 1.69 30.28 -13.61
CA ARG A 196 2.31 28.95 -13.48
C ARG A 196 3.79 28.95 -13.88
N THR A 197 4.12 29.64 -14.97
CA THR A 197 5.50 29.77 -15.43
C THR A 197 6.35 30.51 -14.41
N VAL A 198 5.87 31.64 -13.90
CA VAL A 198 6.60 32.44 -12.92
C VAL A 198 6.68 31.72 -11.58
N GLU A 199 5.64 31.02 -11.14
CA GLU A 199 5.68 30.16 -9.95
C GLU A 199 6.78 29.09 -10.07
N ALA A 200 6.90 28.45 -11.24
CA ALA A 200 7.96 27.45 -11.48
C ALA A 200 9.37 28.06 -11.40
N LEU A 201 9.56 29.26 -11.93
CA LEU A 201 10.83 29.99 -11.84
C LEU A 201 11.17 30.41 -10.40
N VAL A 202 10.17 30.79 -9.62
CA VAL A 202 10.34 31.12 -8.20
C VAL A 202 10.66 29.86 -7.36
N VAL A 203 10.00 28.75 -7.63
CA VAL A 203 10.25 27.46 -6.96
C VAL A 203 11.66 26.95 -7.27
N SER A 204 12.11 27.08 -8.52
CA SER A 204 13.49 26.72 -8.94
C SER A 204 14.56 27.69 -8.44
N ARG A 205 14.17 28.76 -7.69
CA ARG A 205 15.04 29.84 -7.23
C ARG A 205 15.73 30.64 -8.33
N SER A 206 15.24 30.56 -9.56
CA SER A 206 15.72 31.34 -10.68
C SER A 206 15.20 32.79 -10.67
N LEU A 207 14.13 33.04 -9.91
CA LEU A 207 13.48 34.34 -9.79
C LEU A 207 13.09 34.59 -8.32
N LYS A 208 13.19 35.87 -7.87
CA LYS A 208 12.74 36.27 -6.53
C LYS A 208 11.27 36.64 -6.53
N ARG A 209 10.58 36.32 -5.42
CA ARG A 209 9.22 36.80 -5.17
C ARG A 209 9.19 38.31 -5.03
N GLY A 210 8.09 38.96 -5.40
CA GLY A 210 7.88 40.41 -5.30
C GLY A 210 7.93 41.08 -6.64
N SER A 211 8.54 42.25 -6.74
CA SER A 211 8.53 43.12 -7.94
C SER A 211 9.03 42.44 -9.21
N GLU A 212 10.05 41.59 -9.12
CA GLU A 212 10.57 40.84 -10.27
C GLU A 212 9.54 39.86 -10.83
N ALA A 213 8.89 39.08 -9.95
CA ALA A 213 7.86 38.14 -10.33
C ALA A 213 6.62 38.85 -10.90
N VAL A 214 6.18 39.93 -10.27
CA VAL A 214 5.07 40.77 -10.70
C VAL A 214 5.31 41.34 -12.11
N ASN A 215 6.50 41.91 -12.34
CA ASN A 215 6.84 42.44 -13.65
C ASN A 215 6.92 41.39 -14.75
N LEU A 216 7.43 40.18 -14.42
CA LEU A 216 7.53 39.10 -15.39
C LEU A 216 6.14 38.53 -15.75
N VAL A 217 5.23 38.35 -14.78
CA VAL A 217 3.84 37.97 -15.08
C VAL A 217 3.21 38.98 -16.02
N GLY A 218 3.31 40.30 -15.76
CA GLY A 218 2.75 41.33 -16.61
C GLY A 218 3.27 41.25 -18.05
N ARG A 219 4.59 41.12 -18.22
CA ARG A 219 5.21 40.98 -19.55
C ARG A 219 4.78 39.70 -20.29
N LEU A 220 4.72 38.58 -19.59
CA LEU A 220 4.31 37.32 -20.20
C LEU A 220 2.84 37.36 -20.65
N VAL A 221 1.95 37.99 -19.88
CA VAL A 221 0.55 38.18 -20.26
C VAL A 221 0.44 39.08 -21.50
N GLU A 222 1.14 40.24 -21.54
CA GLU A 222 1.13 41.14 -22.70
C GLU A 222 1.65 40.43 -23.97
N VAL A 223 2.78 39.71 -23.86
CA VAL A 223 3.38 39.03 -25.02
C VAL A 223 2.51 37.86 -25.48
N SER A 224 1.91 37.11 -24.57
CA SER A 224 1.06 35.96 -24.93
C SER A 224 -0.30 36.35 -25.53
N GLN A 225 -0.82 37.53 -25.18
CA GLN A 225 -2.03 38.09 -25.79
C GLN A 225 -1.78 38.72 -27.17
N ALA A 226 -0.57 39.30 -27.37
CA ALA A 226 -0.21 39.97 -28.63
C ALA A 226 0.35 39.02 -29.70
N SER A 227 0.61 37.75 -29.36
CA SER A 227 1.42 36.84 -30.20
C SER A 227 0.52 35.98 -31.11
N ASP A 228 0.43 36.38 -32.36
CA ASP A 228 0.17 35.53 -33.54
C ASP A 228 1.49 34.84 -34.03
N ARG A 229 2.51 34.78 -33.20
CA ARG A 229 3.86 34.36 -33.58
C ARG A 229 4.04 32.83 -33.53
N ALA A 230 4.87 32.33 -34.45
CA ALA A 230 5.22 30.92 -34.58
C ALA A 230 5.92 30.31 -33.37
N GLU A 231 6.48 31.13 -32.45
CA GLU A 231 7.10 30.66 -31.20
C GLU A 231 6.31 31.17 -30.00
N PRO A 232 5.70 30.30 -29.20
CA PRO A 232 4.97 30.72 -28.00
C PRO A 232 5.94 31.22 -26.93
N ALA A 233 5.67 32.40 -26.37
CA ALA A 233 6.45 32.99 -25.28
C ALA A 233 6.41 32.15 -23.99
N ILE A 234 5.37 31.36 -23.81
CA ILE A 234 5.17 30.44 -22.69
C ILE A 234 5.16 29.01 -23.24
N PRO A 235 6.02 28.10 -22.70
CA PRO A 235 6.04 26.70 -23.11
C PRO A 235 4.66 26.02 -22.97
N SER A 236 4.34 25.15 -23.92
CA SER A 236 3.01 24.52 -24.03
C SER A 236 2.57 23.74 -22.78
N HIS A 237 3.51 23.19 -22.00
CA HIS A 237 3.21 22.43 -20.78
C HIS A 237 2.68 23.30 -19.62
N PHE A 238 2.85 24.63 -19.67
CA PHE A 238 2.25 25.53 -18.68
C PHE A 238 0.82 25.94 -19.00
N TRP A 239 0.36 25.70 -20.23
CA TRP A 239 -1.02 25.98 -20.61
C TRP A 239 -1.96 24.87 -20.17
N SER A 240 -3.02 25.25 -19.47
CA SER A 240 -4.13 24.36 -19.14
C SER A 240 -5.16 24.31 -20.26
N VAL A 241 -5.17 25.33 -21.13
CA VAL A 241 -6.09 25.48 -22.26
C VAL A 241 -5.31 25.77 -23.52
N SER A 242 -5.71 25.16 -24.63
CA SER A 242 -5.18 25.45 -25.95
C SER A 242 -6.31 25.43 -27.01
N GLU A 243 -6.03 26.06 -28.14
CA GLU A 243 -6.96 26.15 -29.27
C GLU A 243 -7.29 24.77 -29.83
N ALA A 244 -8.56 24.52 -30.08
CA ALA A 244 -9.05 23.33 -30.75
C ALA A 244 -9.75 23.69 -32.07
N PRO A 245 -9.87 22.75 -33.02
CA PRO A 245 -10.69 22.94 -34.20
C PRO A 245 -12.16 23.19 -33.82
N CYS A 246 -12.83 24.08 -34.53
CA CYS A 246 -14.28 24.24 -34.35
C CYS A 246 -15.01 22.93 -34.65
N ALA A 247 -16.07 22.65 -33.91
CA ALA A 247 -16.91 21.50 -34.16
C ALA A 247 -17.64 21.61 -35.50
N GLU A 248 -18.14 20.50 -36.02
CA GLU A 248 -18.90 20.46 -37.29
C GLU A 248 -20.16 21.35 -37.28
N ASP A 249 -20.71 21.59 -36.08
CA ASP A 249 -21.86 22.48 -35.85
C ASP A 249 -21.50 23.96 -35.71
N GLY A 250 -20.21 24.32 -35.85
CA GLY A 250 -19.70 25.68 -35.73
C GLY A 250 -19.48 26.17 -34.30
N THR A 251 -19.65 25.32 -33.27
CA THR A 251 -19.36 25.68 -31.89
C THR A 251 -17.84 25.77 -31.65
N GLU A 252 -17.39 26.85 -31.00
CA GLU A 252 -15.99 27.01 -30.60
C GLU A 252 -15.63 26.01 -29.50
N GLN A 253 -14.55 25.29 -29.71
CA GLN A 253 -14.03 24.30 -28.79
C GLN A 253 -12.61 24.62 -28.36
N ILE A 254 -12.23 24.11 -27.20
CA ILE A 254 -10.90 24.22 -26.66
C ILE A 254 -10.40 22.83 -26.18
N TYR A 255 -9.10 22.64 -26.23
CA TYR A 255 -8.46 21.54 -25.48
C TYR A 255 -8.21 22.01 -24.07
N PHE A 256 -8.85 21.35 -23.10
CA PHE A 256 -8.58 21.54 -21.68
C PHE A 256 -7.70 20.40 -21.15
N ARG A 257 -6.60 20.75 -20.50
CA ARG A 257 -5.62 19.80 -19.94
C ARG A 257 -5.59 19.90 -18.43
N GLY A 258 -5.92 18.79 -17.76
CA GLY A 258 -5.96 18.76 -16.31
C GLY A 258 -5.91 17.33 -15.74
N ALA A 259 -5.86 17.22 -14.42
CA ALA A 259 -6.04 15.98 -13.71
C ALA A 259 -7.53 15.71 -13.51
N VAL A 260 -7.99 14.51 -13.89
CA VAL A 260 -9.36 14.05 -13.66
C VAL A 260 -9.43 13.41 -12.28
N LEU A 261 -10.42 13.79 -11.49
CA LEU A 261 -10.56 13.45 -10.09
C LEU A 261 -12.01 13.08 -9.78
N VAL A 262 -12.21 12.09 -8.90
CA VAL A 262 -13.51 11.91 -8.22
C VAL A 262 -13.41 12.54 -6.85
N HIS A 263 -13.96 13.73 -6.72
CA HIS A 263 -14.01 14.48 -5.45
C HIS A 263 -15.19 14.02 -4.61
N ALA A 264 -14.96 13.79 -3.30
CA ALA A 264 -16.01 13.47 -2.35
C ALA A 264 -16.10 14.54 -1.26
N GLY A 265 -17.20 15.28 -1.25
CA GLY A 265 -17.44 16.36 -0.31
C GLY A 265 -17.76 15.85 1.10
N ARG A 266 -18.86 15.12 1.23
CA ARG A 266 -19.38 14.61 2.51
C ARG A 266 -20.33 13.43 2.29
N ARG A 267 -20.72 12.80 3.39
CA ARG A 267 -21.79 11.81 3.36
C ARG A 267 -23.14 12.53 3.15
N ARG A 268 -23.92 12.08 2.18
CA ARG A 268 -25.27 12.56 1.95
C ARG A 268 -26.11 12.27 3.20
N GLN A 269 -26.67 13.28 3.85
CA GLN A 269 -27.62 13.07 4.93
C GLN A 269 -28.95 12.67 4.29
N GLU A 270 -29.48 11.51 4.66
CA GLU A 270 -30.91 11.24 4.46
C GLU A 270 -31.69 12.40 5.11
N ALA A 271 -32.42 13.12 4.31
CA ALA A 271 -33.36 14.10 4.84
C ALA A 271 -34.34 13.35 5.75
N ALA A 272 -34.32 13.64 7.05
CA ALA A 272 -35.36 13.15 7.93
C ALA A 272 -36.72 13.47 7.30
N PRO A 273 -37.68 12.55 7.27
CA PRO A 273 -38.99 12.82 6.73
C PRO A 273 -39.59 14.01 7.54
N LYS A 274 -39.59 15.18 6.93
CA LYS A 274 -40.42 16.28 7.43
C LYS A 274 -41.85 15.89 7.09
N ASP A 275 -42.68 15.78 8.13
CA ASP A 275 -44.13 15.77 8.03
C ASP A 275 -44.57 16.87 7.07
N SER A 276 -44.81 16.55 5.84
CA SER A 276 -45.45 17.40 4.86
C SER A 276 -46.15 16.49 3.85
N ALA A 277 -47.43 16.34 4.03
CA ALA A 277 -48.34 15.69 3.11
C ALA A 277 -48.40 16.47 1.77
N VAL A 278 -47.48 16.18 0.86
CA VAL A 278 -47.62 16.45 -0.56
C VAL A 278 -47.01 15.24 -1.27
N PRO A 279 -47.73 14.50 -2.12
CA PRO A 279 -47.16 13.42 -2.91
C PRO A 279 -46.15 14.03 -3.88
N ALA A 280 -44.85 13.80 -3.63
CA ALA A 280 -43.81 14.10 -4.59
C ALA A 280 -43.88 13.09 -5.75
N PRO A 281 -43.57 13.52 -7.00
CA PRO A 281 -43.58 12.61 -8.12
C PRO A 281 -42.59 11.44 -7.91
N GLU A 282 -43.02 10.26 -8.32
CA GLU A 282 -42.39 8.92 -8.11
C GLU A 282 -41.03 8.74 -8.82
N GLU A 283 -40.33 9.80 -9.24
CA GLU A 283 -39.10 9.69 -10.05
C GLU A 283 -37.78 9.74 -9.33
N SER A 284 -37.70 9.71 -7.99
CA SER A 284 -36.41 9.82 -7.29
C SER A 284 -36.09 8.74 -6.23
N SER A 285 -36.78 7.62 -6.22
CA SER A 285 -36.20 6.40 -5.64
C SER A 285 -35.38 5.69 -6.71
N GLN A 286 -34.17 6.19 -7.01
CA GLN A 286 -33.16 5.39 -7.68
C GLN A 286 -32.94 4.14 -6.85
N LEU A 287 -33.57 3.05 -7.29
CA LEU A 287 -33.41 1.72 -6.71
C LEU A 287 -31.92 1.41 -6.69
N VAL A 288 -31.33 1.39 -5.51
CA VAL A 288 -29.96 0.91 -5.32
C VAL A 288 -29.87 -0.45 -6.01
N SER A 289 -28.93 -0.62 -6.92
CA SER A 289 -28.78 -1.89 -7.63
C SER A 289 -28.65 -3.04 -6.63
N PRO A 290 -29.18 -4.25 -6.93
CA PRO A 290 -29.16 -5.37 -6.00
C PRO A 290 -27.72 -5.74 -5.60
N GLU A 291 -26.74 -5.49 -6.46
CA GLU A 291 -25.33 -5.69 -6.18
C GLU A 291 -24.83 -4.72 -5.09
N ILE A 292 -25.22 -3.46 -5.16
CA ILE A 292 -24.81 -2.43 -4.18
C ILE A 292 -25.51 -2.67 -2.85
N ALA A 293 -26.80 -3.03 -2.85
CA ALA A 293 -27.53 -3.42 -1.66
C ALA A 293 -26.85 -4.62 -0.95
N SER A 294 -26.39 -5.60 -1.72
CA SER A 294 -25.66 -6.76 -1.18
C SER A 294 -24.28 -6.40 -0.66
N ALA A 295 -23.59 -5.40 -1.27
CA ALA A 295 -22.30 -4.90 -0.81
C ALA A 295 -22.36 -4.28 0.60
N LEU A 296 -23.49 -3.65 0.93
CA LEU A 296 -23.72 -3.06 2.24
C LEU A 296 -24.09 -4.10 3.31
N GLN A 297 -24.76 -5.19 2.92
CA GLN A 297 -25.30 -6.18 3.87
C GLN A 297 -24.30 -7.29 4.24
N GLN A 298 -23.27 -7.53 3.46
CA GLN A 298 -22.30 -8.58 3.75
C GLN A 298 -21.35 -8.19 4.89
N PRO A 299 -21.17 -9.07 5.91
CA PRO A 299 -20.19 -8.85 6.95
C PRO A 299 -18.78 -8.80 6.35
N GLN A 300 -17.97 -7.87 6.81
CA GLN A 300 -16.56 -7.79 6.41
C GLN A 300 -15.82 -9.00 6.99
N THR A 301 -15.34 -9.87 6.12
CA THR A 301 -14.42 -10.94 6.53
C THR A 301 -13.02 -10.36 6.65
N GLU A 302 -12.49 -10.32 7.87
CA GLU A 302 -11.11 -9.90 8.11
C GLU A 302 -10.16 -11.07 7.79
N PRO A 303 -9.26 -10.93 6.81
CA PRO A 303 -8.43 -12.04 6.33
C PRO A 303 -7.56 -12.70 7.40
N TYR A 304 -7.12 -11.93 8.40
CA TYR A 304 -6.32 -12.49 9.50
C TYR A 304 -7.17 -13.28 10.51
N VAL A 305 -8.46 -13.00 10.62
CA VAL A 305 -9.38 -13.81 11.43
C VAL A 305 -9.52 -15.19 10.79
N GLU A 306 -9.65 -15.24 9.47
CA GLU A 306 -9.73 -16.50 8.71
C GLU A 306 -8.42 -17.30 8.83
N LEU A 307 -7.27 -16.63 8.66
CA LEU A 307 -5.95 -17.25 8.85
C LEU A 307 -5.80 -17.78 10.29
N PHE A 308 -6.22 -16.99 11.28
CA PHE A 308 -6.17 -17.41 12.68
C PHE A 308 -7.13 -18.59 12.96
N ARG A 309 -8.31 -18.60 12.32
CA ARG A 309 -9.24 -19.73 12.38
C ARG A 309 -8.62 -21.01 11.81
N LEU A 310 -7.94 -20.92 10.66
CA LEU A 310 -7.21 -22.03 10.05
C LEU A 310 -6.06 -22.53 10.94
N LEU A 311 -5.34 -21.63 11.60
CA LEU A 311 -4.29 -21.99 12.57
C LEU A 311 -4.87 -22.64 13.82
N LYS A 312 -5.98 -22.11 14.35
CA LYS A 312 -6.65 -22.64 15.55
C LYS A 312 -7.33 -23.99 15.31
N ALA A 313 -7.64 -24.34 14.07
CA ALA A 313 -8.25 -25.61 13.71
C ALA A 313 -7.39 -26.83 14.09
N ASP A 314 -6.06 -26.65 14.29
CA ASP A 314 -5.17 -27.69 14.84
C ASP A 314 -5.17 -27.79 16.37
N GLY A 315 -6.01 -26.98 17.04
CA GLY A 315 -6.03 -26.85 18.50
C GLY A 315 -5.06 -25.80 19.02
N VAL A 316 -5.39 -25.25 20.20
CA VAL A 316 -4.58 -24.19 20.86
C VAL A 316 -3.35 -24.78 21.55
N LEU A 317 -3.34 -26.10 21.81
CA LEU A 317 -2.26 -26.77 22.54
C LEU A 317 -0.91 -26.68 21.81
N THR A 318 -0.89 -26.89 20.49
CA THR A 318 0.37 -26.85 19.72
C THR A 318 1.05 -25.47 19.76
N PRO A 319 0.39 -24.35 19.43
CA PRO A 319 1.02 -23.04 19.54
C PRO A 319 1.38 -22.67 21.00
N ALA A 320 0.57 -23.06 21.99
CA ALA A 320 0.87 -22.84 23.40
C ALA A 320 2.13 -23.60 23.86
N CYS A 321 2.24 -24.88 23.49
CA CYS A 321 3.44 -25.67 23.78
C CYS A 321 4.70 -25.09 23.12
N ILE A 322 4.59 -24.65 21.85
CA ILE A 322 5.71 -24.03 21.14
C ILE A 322 6.11 -22.71 21.81
N THR A 323 5.15 -21.87 22.18
CA THR A 323 5.43 -20.59 22.87
C THR A 323 6.11 -20.83 24.21
N THR A 324 5.63 -21.79 25.00
CA THR A 324 6.23 -22.16 26.28
C THR A 324 7.64 -22.72 26.07
N ALA A 325 7.83 -23.56 25.07
CA ALA A 325 9.14 -24.14 24.77
C ALA A 325 10.14 -23.08 24.27
N LEU A 326 9.68 -22.09 23.48
CA LEU A 326 10.50 -20.93 23.09
C LEU A 326 10.93 -20.09 24.30
N LEU A 327 10.03 -19.86 25.26
CA LEU A 327 10.37 -19.17 26.51
C LEU A 327 11.42 -19.97 27.33
N VAL A 328 11.24 -21.29 27.45
CA VAL A 328 12.19 -22.17 28.12
C VAL A 328 13.55 -22.15 27.42
N ALA A 329 13.55 -22.17 26.06
CA ALA A 329 14.78 -22.07 25.28
C ALA A 329 15.49 -20.72 25.53
N SER A 330 14.74 -19.60 25.53
CA SER A 330 15.33 -18.28 25.83
C SER A 330 15.88 -18.16 27.25
N ILE A 331 15.23 -18.78 28.26
CA ILE A 331 15.75 -18.88 29.61
C ILE A 331 17.01 -19.75 29.61
N GLY A 332 17.03 -20.83 28.82
CA GLY A 332 18.20 -21.71 28.66
C GLY A 332 19.44 -20.94 28.18
N VAL A 333 19.31 -20.06 27.21
CA VAL A 333 20.40 -19.18 26.74
C VAL A 333 20.97 -18.32 27.88
N MET A 334 20.09 -17.80 28.75
CA MET A 334 20.53 -17.05 29.95
C MET A 334 21.31 -17.93 30.93
N ILE A 335 20.82 -19.16 31.16
CA ILE A 335 21.49 -20.14 32.05
C ILE A 335 22.84 -20.56 31.45
N GLU A 336 22.90 -20.75 30.13
CA GLU A 336 24.14 -21.05 29.42
C GLU A 336 25.23 -20.01 29.69
N ALA A 337 24.89 -18.73 29.57
CA ALA A 337 25.80 -17.62 29.86
C ALA A 337 26.26 -17.62 31.32
N LEU A 338 25.37 -17.94 32.27
CA LEU A 338 25.70 -18.09 33.68
C LEU A 338 26.61 -19.29 33.94
N LEU A 339 26.38 -20.41 33.25
CA LEU A 339 27.25 -21.60 33.33
C LEU A 339 28.64 -21.32 32.78
N PHE A 340 28.76 -20.63 31.65
CA PHE A 340 30.07 -20.22 31.12
C PHE A 340 30.82 -19.30 32.09
N ARG A 341 30.11 -18.35 32.71
CA ARG A 341 30.69 -17.53 33.78
C ARG A 341 31.18 -18.39 34.93
N GLY A 342 30.33 -19.31 35.43
CA GLY A 342 30.71 -20.24 36.52
C GLY A 342 31.93 -21.08 36.16
N LEU A 343 32.03 -21.56 34.91
CA LEU A 343 33.18 -22.27 34.37
C LEU A 343 34.47 -21.45 34.51
N LEU A 344 34.44 -20.17 34.10
CA LEU A 344 35.61 -19.30 34.16
C LEU A 344 35.99 -18.95 35.58
N ASP A 345 35.03 -18.69 36.47
CA ASP A 345 35.28 -18.39 37.89
C ASP A 345 35.88 -19.58 38.67
N LEU A 346 35.37 -20.80 38.36
CA LEU A 346 35.87 -22.02 39.00
C LEU A 346 37.17 -22.54 38.37
N ALA A 347 37.40 -22.32 37.06
CA ALA A 347 38.59 -22.79 36.35
C ALA A 347 39.88 -22.34 37.05
N ASN A 348 39.88 -21.13 37.63
CA ASN A 348 41.00 -20.58 38.36
C ASN A 348 41.13 -21.14 39.80
N LYS A 349 40.07 -21.75 40.35
CA LYS A 349 40.04 -22.29 41.73
C LYS A 349 40.17 -23.80 41.77
N LEU A 350 39.93 -24.50 40.65
CA LEU A 350 40.01 -25.96 40.59
C LEU A 350 41.45 -26.43 40.30
N GLY A 351 42.06 -27.07 41.30
CA GLY A 351 43.41 -27.61 41.18
C GLY A 351 43.49 -28.98 40.48
N ALA A 352 42.45 -29.80 40.57
CA ALA A 352 42.41 -31.13 40.00
C ALA A 352 41.88 -31.21 38.59
N PRO A 353 42.55 -31.88 37.63
CA PRO A 353 42.10 -31.99 36.23
C PRO A 353 40.73 -32.69 36.08
N VAL A 354 40.41 -33.63 36.97
CA VAL A 354 39.12 -34.34 36.99
C VAL A 354 37.96 -33.40 37.26
N GLN A 355 38.12 -32.40 38.13
CA GLN A 355 37.07 -31.41 38.41
C GLN A 355 36.81 -30.48 37.22
N ARG A 356 37.87 -30.11 36.48
CA ARG A 356 37.75 -29.32 35.25
C ARG A 356 37.01 -30.11 34.18
N LEU A 357 37.34 -31.41 34.03
CA LEU A 357 36.66 -32.29 33.06
C LEU A 357 35.18 -32.50 33.41
N ALA A 358 34.85 -32.68 34.70
CA ALA A 358 33.46 -32.79 35.16
C ALA A 358 32.63 -31.54 34.86
N MET A 359 33.24 -30.37 35.00
CA MET A 359 32.55 -29.10 34.71
C MET A 359 32.31 -28.89 33.21
N ILE A 360 33.30 -29.22 32.35
CA ILE A 360 33.12 -29.23 30.90
C ILE A 360 32.01 -30.22 30.54
N GLY A 361 32.01 -31.42 31.15
CA GLY A 361 30.96 -32.41 30.97
C GLY A 361 29.55 -31.88 31.32
N ALA A 362 29.44 -31.13 32.42
CA ALA A 362 28.18 -30.52 32.82
C ALA A 362 27.65 -29.48 31.79
N VAL A 363 28.54 -28.63 31.25
CA VAL A 363 28.19 -27.67 30.21
C VAL A 363 27.77 -28.39 28.92
N VAL A 364 28.52 -29.41 28.51
CA VAL A 364 28.18 -30.22 27.32
C VAL A 364 26.82 -30.90 27.52
N LEU A 365 26.56 -31.47 28.69
CA LEU A 365 25.26 -32.08 29.01
C LEU A 365 24.12 -31.05 28.95
N PHE A 366 24.36 -29.85 29.45
CA PHE A 366 23.38 -28.76 29.37
C PHE A 366 23.10 -28.37 27.93
N VAL A 367 24.12 -28.19 27.10
CA VAL A 367 23.96 -27.85 25.65
C VAL A 367 23.21 -28.97 24.93
N VAL A 368 23.51 -30.24 25.19
CA VAL A 368 22.75 -31.38 24.65
C VAL A 368 21.29 -31.34 25.12
N GLY A 369 21.07 -31.00 26.41
CA GLY A 369 19.71 -30.78 26.93
C GLY A 369 18.96 -29.68 26.20
N MET A 370 19.62 -28.55 25.90
CA MET A 370 19.02 -27.48 25.13
C MET A 370 18.64 -27.91 23.71
N LEU A 371 19.46 -28.72 23.04
CA LEU A 371 19.12 -29.28 21.72
C LEU A 371 17.86 -30.14 21.76
N THR A 372 17.59 -30.86 22.86
CA THR A 372 16.34 -31.65 23.02
C THR A 372 15.09 -30.77 23.12
N VAL A 373 15.23 -29.50 23.47
CA VAL A 373 14.14 -28.52 23.47
C VAL A 373 14.05 -27.82 22.13
N GLU A 374 15.16 -27.38 21.56
CA GLU A 374 15.17 -26.59 20.30
C GLU A 374 14.75 -27.43 19.09
N PHE A 375 15.18 -28.67 18.97
CA PHE A 375 14.85 -29.54 17.84
C PHE A 375 13.33 -29.78 17.69
N PRO A 376 12.56 -30.15 18.75
CA PRO A 376 11.11 -30.23 18.67
C PRO A 376 10.43 -28.92 18.33
N VAL A 377 10.92 -27.78 18.83
CA VAL A 377 10.37 -26.45 18.53
C VAL A 377 10.53 -26.15 17.05
N ALA A 378 11.72 -26.27 16.49
CA ALA A 378 11.98 -26.05 15.06
C ALA A 378 11.15 -27.01 14.19
N SER A 379 11.14 -28.30 14.54
CA SER A 379 10.31 -29.30 13.85
C SER A 379 8.81 -29.01 13.96
N GLY A 380 8.36 -28.50 15.11
CA GLY A 380 6.96 -28.11 15.34
C GLY A 380 6.54 -26.91 14.47
N LEU A 381 7.36 -25.88 14.41
CA LEU A 381 7.13 -24.70 13.56
C LEU A 381 7.08 -25.08 12.07
N LEU A 382 8.02 -25.88 11.59
CA LEU A 382 8.04 -26.38 10.22
C LEU A 382 6.82 -27.25 9.90
N ARG A 383 6.40 -28.16 10.80
CA ARG A 383 5.20 -28.98 10.64
C ARG A 383 3.93 -28.12 10.59
N MET A 384 3.86 -27.10 11.45
CA MET A 384 2.73 -26.16 11.48
C MET A 384 2.65 -25.36 10.17
N GLY A 385 3.77 -24.92 9.63
CA GLY A 385 3.84 -24.24 8.33
C GLY A 385 3.38 -25.13 7.18
N ARG A 386 3.83 -26.39 7.12
CA ARG A 386 3.42 -27.36 6.09
C ARG A 386 1.93 -27.70 6.17
N LYS A 387 1.40 -27.87 7.38
CA LYS A 387 -0.04 -28.12 7.58
C LYS A 387 -0.87 -26.92 7.11
N LEU A 388 -0.44 -25.70 7.43
CA LEU A 388 -1.10 -24.49 6.98
C LEU A 388 -1.10 -24.39 5.45
N GLU A 389 0.03 -24.66 4.80
CA GLU A 389 0.15 -24.71 3.35
C GLU A 389 -0.82 -25.75 2.75
N ALA A 390 -0.82 -26.97 3.27
CA ALA A 390 -1.69 -28.05 2.76
C ALA A 390 -3.18 -27.68 2.89
N ARG A 391 -3.59 -27.15 4.03
CA ARG A 391 -4.98 -26.70 4.25
C ARG A 391 -5.40 -25.58 3.31
N LEU A 392 -4.53 -24.60 3.11
CA LEU A 392 -4.82 -23.53 2.17
C LEU A 392 -4.94 -24.05 0.73
N ARG A 393 -4.10 -25.00 0.32
CA ARG A 393 -4.22 -25.64 -1.00
C ARG A 393 -5.55 -26.36 -1.16
N ILE A 394 -5.96 -27.13 -0.16
CA ILE A 394 -7.24 -27.83 -0.14
C ILE A 394 -8.40 -26.82 -0.20
N ALA A 395 -8.39 -25.82 0.70
CA ALA A 395 -9.42 -24.78 0.73
C ALA A 395 -9.54 -24.02 -0.61
N PHE A 396 -8.42 -23.76 -1.27
CA PHE A 396 -8.40 -23.15 -2.59
C PHE A 396 -9.04 -24.04 -3.65
N GLN A 397 -8.69 -25.32 -3.68
CA GLN A 397 -9.26 -26.27 -4.64
C GLN A 397 -10.76 -26.52 -4.42
N GLU A 398 -11.22 -26.50 -3.18
CA GLU A 398 -12.63 -26.61 -2.85
C GLU A 398 -13.42 -25.34 -3.20
N LYS A 399 -12.80 -24.17 -3.02
CA LYS A 399 -13.46 -22.88 -3.22
C LYS A 399 -13.56 -22.45 -4.67
N ILE A 400 -12.48 -22.62 -5.45
CA ILE A 400 -12.40 -22.13 -6.85
C ILE A 400 -13.58 -22.62 -7.70
N PRO A 401 -13.99 -23.92 -7.69
CA PRO A 401 -15.10 -24.39 -8.51
C PRO A 401 -16.47 -23.82 -8.08
N CYS A 402 -16.57 -23.26 -6.88
CA CYS A 402 -17.80 -22.68 -6.33
C CYS A 402 -17.90 -21.17 -6.56
N LEU A 403 -16.91 -20.55 -7.21
CA LEU A 403 -16.93 -19.13 -7.56
C LEU A 403 -17.71 -18.94 -8.85
N GLY A 404 -18.52 -17.87 -8.88
CA GLY A 404 -19.32 -17.53 -10.07
C GLY A 404 -18.45 -17.03 -11.24
N ASP A 405 -19.03 -17.07 -12.43
CA ASP A 405 -18.36 -16.65 -13.67
C ASP A 405 -17.89 -15.19 -13.62
N ARG A 406 -18.71 -14.29 -13.07
CA ARG A 406 -18.35 -12.87 -12.81
C ARG A 406 -17.04 -12.70 -12.03
N TYR A 407 -16.72 -13.63 -11.13
CA TYR A 407 -15.47 -13.58 -10.38
C TYR A 407 -14.25 -13.70 -11.30
N PHE A 408 -14.34 -14.56 -12.32
CA PHE A 408 -13.23 -14.82 -13.26
C PHE A 408 -13.13 -13.78 -14.38
N HIS A 409 -14.24 -13.16 -14.80
CA HIS A 409 -14.20 -12.10 -15.82
C HIS A 409 -13.27 -10.94 -15.45
N SER A 410 -13.22 -10.59 -14.19
CA SER A 410 -12.39 -9.48 -13.69
C SER A 410 -10.97 -9.88 -13.30
N ARG A 411 -10.56 -11.15 -13.53
CA ARG A 411 -9.24 -11.68 -13.10
C ARG A 411 -8.60 -12.49 -14.20
N LEU A 412 -7.33 -12.18 -14.46
CA LEU A 412 -6.52 -12.98 -15.37
C LEU A 412 -6.30 -14.40 -14.79
N ASN A 413 -6.44 -15.42 -15.61
CA ASN A 413 -6.13 -16.80 -15.21
C ASN A 413 -4.69 -16.95 -14.73
N SER A 414 -3.76 -16.17 -15.29
CA SER A 414 -2.36 -16.08 -14.85
C SER A 414 -2.20 -15.55 -13.44
N ASP A 415 -3.03 -14.57 -13.02
CA ASP A 415 -3.03 -14.04 -11.63
C ASP A 415 -3.50 -15.11 -10.65
N MET A 416 -4.55 -15.87 -11.00
CA MET A 416 -5.05 -16.98 -10.15
C MET A 416 -4.03 -18.10 -10.02
N ALA A 417 -3.36 -18.47 -11.11
CA ALA A 417 -2.29 -19.46 -11.08
C ALA A 417 -1.10 -18.96 -10.24
N GLY A 418 -0.73 -17.68 -10.38
CA GLY A 418 0.30 -17.04 -9.58
C GLY A 418 -0.02 -17.03 -8.09
N ARG A 419 -1.28 -16.77 -7.72
CA ARG A 419 -1.74 -16.82 -6.32
C ARG A 419 -1.61 -18.22 -5.75
N TYR A 420 -2.10 -19.23 -6.46
CA TYR A 420 -1.96 -20.63 -6.03
C TYR A 420 -0.51 -21.03 -5.84
N HIS A 421 0.37 -20.59 -6.75
CA HIS A 421 1.80 -20.86 -6.63
C HIS A 421 2.43 -20.19 -5.41
N GLN A 422 1.97 -18.98 -5.03
CA GLN A 422 2.49 -18.25 -3.88
C GLN A 422 2.08 -18.83 -2.52
N ILE A 423 1.16 -19.81 -2.45
CA ILE A 423 0.72 -20.45 -1.19
C ILE A 423 1.91 -21.00 -0.42
N HIS A 424 2.96 -21.49 -1.10
CA HIS A 424 4.13 -22.05 -0.44
C HIS A 424 4.88 -21.06 0.46
N HIS A 425 4.76 -19.74 0.21
CA HIS A 425 5.38 -18.73 1.08
C HIS A 425 4.71 -18.61 2.44
N ILE A 426 3.44 -19.00 2.56
CA ILE A 426 2.70 -18.94 3.83
C ILE A 426 3.26 -19.93 4.86
N ARG A 427 3.90 -21.01 4.42
CA ARG A 427 4.56 -21.97 5.33
C ARG A 427 5.60 -21.31 6.25
N LEU A 428 6.16 -20.15 5.86
CA LEU A 428 7.15 -19.42 6.64
C LEU A 428 6.55 -18.59 7.79
N LEU A 429 5.23 -18.35 7.78
CA LEU A 429 4.58 -17.53 8.81
C LEU A 429 4.76 -18.04 10.23
N PRO A 430 4.59 -19.34 10.55
CA PRO A 430 4.83 -19.83 11.90
C PRO A 430 6.29 -19.72 12.32
N GLU A 431 7.24 -19.92 11.40
CA GLU A 431 8.68 -19.80 11.66
C GLU A 431 9.05 -18.35 12.00
N LEU A 432 8.59 -17.38 11.20
CA LEU A 432 8.82 -15.95 11.46
C LEU A 432 8.12 -15.49 12.75
N GLY A 433 6.92 -15.99 13.04
CA GLY A 433 6.25 -15.77 14.32
C GLY A 433 7.03 -16.34 15.50
N GLY A 434 7.57 -17.54 15.36
CA GLY A 434 8.43 -18.18 16.35
C GLY A 434 9.73 -17.40 16.58
N GLN A 435 10.38 -16.94 15.52
CA GLN A 435 11.58 -16.12 15.58
C GLN A 435 11.30 -14.78 16.30
N LEU A 436 10.21 -14.09 15.95
CA LEU A 436 9.82 -12.84 16.62
C LEU A 436 9.58 -13.04 18.12
N LEU A 437 8.85 -14.10 18.49
CA LEU A 437 8.60 -14.43 19.89
C LEU A 437 9.89 -14.74 20.64
N ARG A 438 10.76 -15.57 20.06
CA ARG A 438 12.07 -15.91 20.63
C ARG A 438 12.90 -14.66 20.87
N SER A 439 13.13 -13.85 19.83
CA SER A 439 13.93 -12.62 19.95
C SER A 439 13.33 -11.63 20.95
N THR A 440 11.97 -11.58 21.05
CA THR A 440 11.30 -10.76 22.05
C THR A 440 11.58 -11.25 23.47
N PHE A 441 11.47 -12.57 23.73
CA PHE A 441 11.79 -13.14 25.03
C PHE A 441 13.27 -12.94 25.39
N GLU A 442 14.19 -13.19 24.45
CA GLU A 442 15.62 -12.98 24.64
C GLU A 442 15.96 -11.53 24.94
N LEU A 443 15.29 -10.56 24.24
CA LEU A 443 15.48 -9.13 24.50
C LEU A 443 15.09 -8.74 25.92
N PHE A 444 13.92 -9.19 26.39
CA PHE A 444 13.45 -8.92 27.75
C PHE A 444 14.32 -9.58 28.80
N LEU A 445 14.65 -10.85 28.62
CA LEU A 445 15.45 -11.61 29.58
C LEU A 445 16.88 -11.07 29.67
N THR A 446 17.52 -10.80 28.51
CA THR A 446 18.89 -10.25 28.47
C THR A 446 18.92 -8.84 29.05
N GLY A 447 17.92 -7.98 28.71
CA GLY A 447 17.78 -6.65 29.30
C GLY A 447 17.60 -6.70 30.82
N ALA A 448 16.74 -7.59 31.31
CA ALA A 448 16.56 -7.83 32.76
C ALA A 448 17.82 -8.35 33.42
N GLY A 449 18.58 -9.25 32.76
CA GLY A 449 19.87 -9.75 33.22
C GLY A 449 20.91 -8.65 33.38
N VAL A 450 21.01 -7.72 32.41
CA VAL A 450 21.92 -6.57 32.51
C VAL A 450 21.54 -5.68 33.70
N ILE A 451 20.25 -5.39 33.89
CA ILE A 451 19.72 -4.57 34.99
C ILE A 451 19.96 -5.27 36.36
N TRP A 452 19.82 -6.59 36.38
CA TRP A 452 20.10 -7.39 37.60
C TRP A 452 21.56 -7.31 38.01
N LEU A 453 22.50 -7.33 37.06
CA LEU A 453 23.93 -7.17 37.33
C LEU A 453 24.32 -5.75 37.73
N ASP A 454 23.71 -4.75 37.13
CA ASP A 454 23.93 -3.33 37.40
C ASP A 454 22.60 -2.57 37.35
N ALA A 455 21.97 -2.43 38.52
CA ALA A 455 20.72 -1.68 38.63
C ALA A 455 20.86 -0.21 38.16
N GLY A 456 22.06 0.38 38.30
CA GLY A 456 22.36 1.72 37.81
C GLY A 456 22.41 1.83 36.27
N ALA A 457 22.49 0.70 35.56
CA ALA A 457 22.46 0.67 34.10
C ALA A 457 21.03 0.70 33.52
N ALA A 458 19.98 0.52 34.33
CA ALA A 458 18.59 0.42 33.87
C ALA A 458 18.15 1.48 32.84
N PRO A 459 18.34 2.80 33.04
CA PRO A 459 17.90 3.79 32.06
C PRO A 459 18.65 3.65 30.72
N ARG A 460 19.92 3.25 30.73
CA ARG A 460 20.74 3.05 29.53
C ARG A 460 20.33 1.80 28.77
N VAL A 461 19.98 0.71 29.48
CA VAL A 461 19.44 -0.52 28.90
C VAL A 461 18.10 -0.23 28.23
N ILE A 462 17.21 0.51 28.89
CA ILE A 462 15.92 0.91 28.29
C ILE A 462 16.14 1.72 27.01
N VAL A 463 17.05 2.70 27.03
CA VAL A 463 17.40 3.48 25.84
C VAL A 463 17.98 2.59 24.73
N LEU A 464 18.86 1.64 25.08
CA LEU A 464 19.44 0.69 24.14
C LEU A 464 18.35 -0.16 23.46
N VAL A 465 17.43 -0.72 24.23
CA VAL A 465 16.29 -1.49 23.71
C VAL A 465 15.38 -0.64 22.83
N LEU A 466 15.04 0.58 23.29
CA LEU A 466 14.21 1.50 22.51
C LEU A 466 14.88 1.93 21.20
N VAL A 467 16.17 2.16 21.19
CA VAL A 467 16.92 2.50 19.96
C VAL A 467 16.97 1.29 19.04
N SER A 468 17.30 0.10 19.55
CA SER A 468 17.43 -1.12 18.75
C SER A 468 16.12 -1.51 18.04
N VAL A 469 14.98 -1.38 18.70
CA VAL A 469 13.67 -1.72 18.14
C VAL A 469 12.99 -0.49 17.50
N GLY A 470 13.02 0.64 18.19
CA GLY A 470 12.29 1.84 17.80
C GLY A 470 12.78 2.46 16.51
N LEU A 471 14.09 2.48 16.25
CA LEU A 471 14.67 2.99 15.01
C LEU A 471 14.13 2.22 13.79
N ASN A 472 14.09 0.90 13.88
CA ASN A 472 13.60 0.04 12.81
C ASN A 472 12.10 0.21 12.58
N LEU A 473 11.30 0.30 13.65
CA LEU A 473 9.86 0.55 13.55
C LEU A 473 9.57 1.93 12.96
N ALA A 474 10.31 2.96 13.35
CA ALA A 474 10.15 4.32 12.83
C ALA A 474 10.46 4.42 11.33
N MET A 475 11.40 3.61 10.83
CA MET A 475 11.81 3.62 9.43
C MET A 475 11.01 2.66 8.53
N GLN A 476 10.11 1.85 9.11
CA GLN A 476 9.23 0.93 8.37
C GLN A 476 8.47 1.59 7.21
N PRO A 477 7.84 2.77 7.36
CA PRO A 477 7.11 3.39 6.25
C PRO A 477 8.03 3.76 5.07
N ALA A 478 9.24 4.26 5.37
CA ALA A 478 10.21 4.65 4.35
C ALA A 478 10.78 3.43 3.62
N LEU A 479 11.00 2.32 4.34
CA LEU A 479 11.47 1.07 3.78
C LEU A 479 10.40 0.42 2.91
N ALA A 480 9.17 0.34 3.41
CA ALA A 480 8.03 -0.20 2.67
C ALA A 480 7.77 0.56 1.36
N GLU A 481 7.86 1.90 1.37
CA GLU A 481 7.70 2.71 0.15
C GLU A 481 8.77 2.39 -0.89
N ARG A 482 10.03 2.23 -0.47
CA ARG A 482 11.13 1.92 -1.41
C ARG A 482 11.06 0.48 -1.92
N ASP A 483 10.78 -0.48 -1.04
CA ASP A 483 10.60 -1.89 -1.42
C ASP A 483 9.47 -2.05 -2.45
N MET A 484 8.40 -1.27 -2.31
CA MET A 484 7.31 -1.29 -3.28
C MET A 484 7.71 -0.76 -4.66
N ARG A 485 8.60 0.22 -4.73
CA ARG A 485 9.14 0.67 -6.04
C ARG A 485 9.90 -0.46 -6.72
N VAL A 486 10.73 -1.19 -5.97
CA VAL A 486 11.43 -2.37 -6.48
C VAL A 486 10.44 -3.37 -7.06
N ARG A 487 9.36 -3.68 -6.32
CA ARG A 487 8.34 -4.65 -6.77
C ARG A 487 7.55 -4.18 -7.97
N ASN A 488 7.23 -2.88 -8.05
CA ASN A 488 6.56 -2.32 -9.21
C ASN A 488 7.42 -2.50 -10.47
N HIS A 489 8.72 -2.22 -10.38
CA HIS A 489 9.65 -2.44 -11.49
C HIS A 489 9.87 -3.94 -11.76
N GLU A 490 9.91 -4.80 -10.73
CA GLU A 490 9.98 -6.25 -10.87
C GLU A 490 8.74 -6.81 -11.57
N GLY A 491 7.55 -6.32 -11.18
CA GLY A 491 6.30 -6.65 -11.85
C GLY A 491 6.28 -6.22 -13.31
N ALA A 492 6.74 -5.00 -13.61
CA ALA A 492 6.87 -4.51 -14.98
C ALA A 492 7.83 -5.36 -15.82
N LEU A 493 8.98 -5.73 -15.27
CA LEU A 493 9.95 -6.62 -15.93
C LEU A 493 9.34 -8.01 -16.18
N SER A 494 8.60 -8.55 -15.22
CA SER A 494 7.93 -9.85 -15.34
C SER A 494 6.86 -9.85 -16.45
N CYS A 495 6.03 -8.81 -16.50
CA CYS A 495 5.06 -8.62 -17.59
C CYS A 495 5.74 -8.49 -18.93
N TYR A 496 6.78 -7.65 -19.00
CA TYR A 496 7.54 -7.45 -20.23
C TYR A 496 8.18 -8.74 -20.74
N PHE A 497 8.65 -9.58 -19.83
CA PHE A 497 9.22 -10.90 -20.17
C PHE A 497 8.15 -11.86 -20.68
N LEU A 498 6.98 -11.87 -20.06
CA LEU A 498 5.85 -12.68 -20.51
C LEU A 498 5.37 -12.27 -21.91
N ASP A 499 5.25 -10.96 -22.14
CA ASP A 499 4.87 -10.40 -23.45
C ASP A 499 5.87 -10.80 -24.55
N ALA A 500 7.18 -10.83 -24.19
CA ALA A 500 8.22 -11.30 -25.10
C ALA A 500 8.03 -12.75 -25.52
N PHE A 501 7.70 -13.62 -24.57
CA PHE A 501 7.47 -15.04 -24.87
C PHE A 501 6.21 -15.26 -25.68
N LEU A 502 5.12 -14.57 -25.33
CA LEU A 502 3.87 -14.64 -26.08
C LEU A 502 3.98 -14.03 -27.47
N GLY A 503 4.79 -12.97 -27.62
CA GLY A 503 5.03 -12.23 -28.86
C GLY A 503 6.31 -12.65 -29.62
N LEU A 504 6.90 -13.81 -29.34
CA LEU A 504 8.19 -14.21 -29.90
C LEU A 504 8.18 -14.30 -31.45
N VAL A 505 7.08 -14.81 -32.03
CA VAL A 505 6.93 -14.94 -33.49
C VAL A 505 6.87 -13.56 -34.16
N PRO A 506 5.96 -12.62 -33.78
CA PRO A 506 5.94 -11.29 -34.35
C PRO A 506 7.25 -10.51 -34.08
N LEU A 507 7.86 -10.68 -32.91
CA LEU A 507 9.12 -10.03 -32.56
C LEU A 507 10.23 -10.40 -33.58
N ARG A 508 10.35 -11.69 -33.93
CA ARG A 508 11.28 -12.17 -34.92
C ARG A 508 10.93 -11.79 -36.36
N ALA A 509 9.63 -11.88 -36.69
CA ALA A 509 9.13 -11.52 -38.02
C ALA A 509 9.44 -10.06 -38.38
N HIS A 510 9.31 -9.15 -37.39
CA HIS A 510 9.58 -7.73 -37.56
C HIS A 510 11.03 -7.32 -37.25
N ARG A 511 11.92 -8.27 -36.91
CA ARG A 511 13.31 -8.01 -36.50
C ARG A 511 13.43 -6.95 -35.39
N ALA A 512 12.50 -6.98 -34.43
CA ALA A 512 12.38 -5.98 -33.40
C ALA A 512 13.21 -6.28 -32.12
N GLU A 513 14.07 -7.31 -32.16
CA GLU A 513 14.83 -7.79 -30.99
C GLU A 513 15.71 -6.69 -30.39
N HIS A 514 16.32 -5.84 -31.22
CA HIS A 514 17.17 -4.75 -30.72
C HIS A 514 16.37 -3.65 -30.01
N ALA A 515 15.20 -3.29 -30.54
CA ALA A 515 14.32 -2.30 -29.89
C ALA A 515 13.78 -2.84 -28.57
N PHE A 516 13.35 -4.10 -28.58
CA PHE A 516 12.87 -4.81 -27.41
C PHE A 516 13.96 -4.90 -26.32
N ARG A 517 15.17 -5.31 -26.69
CA ARG A 517 16.31 -5.39 -25.78
C ARG A 517 16.64 -4.03 -25.14
N ARG A 518 16.69 -2.94 -25.91
CA ARG A 518 16.93 -1.59 -25.36
C ARG A 518 15.90 -1.19 -24.34
N ARG A 519 14.61 -1.48 -24.58
CA ARG A 519 13.53 -1.19 -23.65
C ARG A 519 13.66 -2.02 -22.37
N HIS A 520 14.00 -3.31 -22.50
CA HIS A 520 14.27 -4.18 -21.36
C HIS A 520 15.45 -3.67 -20.52
N GLU A 521 16.57 -3.30 -21.16
CA GLU A 521 17.74 -2.74 -20.49
C GLU A 521 17.42 -1.44 -19.74
N ALA A 522 16.55 -0.58 -20.31
CA ALA A 522 16.08 0.63 -19.63
C ALA A 522 15.26 0.30 -18.38
N GLN A 523 14.31 -0.63 -18.46
CA GLN A 523 13.51 -1.07 -17.32
C GLN A 523 14.37 -1.74 -16.24
N LEU A 524 15.35 -2.56 -16.64
CA LEU A 524 16.31 -3.19 -15.73
C LEU A 524 17.14 -2.13 -14.99
N GLY A 525 17.55 -1.05 -15.69
CA GLY A 525 18.25 0.07 -15.09
C GLY A 525 17.40 0.80 -14.03
N GLU A 526 16.09 0.98 -14.27
CA GLU A 526 15.17 1.57 -13.29
C GLU A 526 14.99 0.67 -12.07
N TRP A 527 14.80 -0.64 -12.30
CA TRP A 527 14.73 -1.63 -11.23
C TRP A 527 16.01 -1.61 -10.37
N ALA A 528 17.19 -1.62 -10.99
CA ALA A 528 18.46 -1.61 -10.28
C ALA A 528 18.63 -0.32 -9.44
N ARG A 529 18.23 0.84 -9.95
CA ARG A 529 18.24 2.11 -9.19
C ARG A 529 17.28 2.06 -8.00
N ALA A 530 16.09 1.50 -8.18
CA ALA A 530 15.13 1.32 -7.11
C ALA A 530 15.67 0.37 -6.03
N ALA A 531 16.21 -0.80 -6.42
CA ALA A 531 16.83 -1.77 -5.53
C ALA A 531 18.00 -1.16 -4.74
N PHE A 532 18.90 -0.45 -5.41
CA PHE A 532 20.00 0.24 -4.77
C PHE A 532 19.53 1.29 -3.74
N SER A 533 18.39 1.94 -3.99
CA SER A 533 17.82 2.91 -3.03
C SER A 533 17.34 2.24 -1.73
N VAL A 534 16.85 1.00 -1.80
CA VAL A 534 16.47 0.18 -0.62
C VAL A 534 17.72 -0.21 0.14
N GLU A 535 18.67 -0.87 -0.55
CA GLU A 535 19.92 -1.35 0.05
C GLU A 535 20.69 -0.21 0.73
N ARG A 536 20.78 0.94 0.10
CA ARG A 536 21.42 2.11 0.71
C ARG A 536 20.74 2.54 2.01
N LEU A 537 19.39 2.49 2.08
CA LEU A 537 18.69 2.82 3.31
C LEU A 537 18.95 1.77 4.39
N VAL A 538 18.89 0.48 4.03
CA VAL A 538 19.16 -0.64 4.95
C VAL A 538 20.57 -0.51 5.53
N VAL A 539 21.59 -0.32 4.69
CA VAL A 539 22.98 -0.15 5.15
C VAL A 539 23.14 1.05 6.10
N TRP A 540 22.48 2.18 5.81
CA TRP A 540 22.52 3.34 6.72
C TRP A 540 21.81 3.06 8.04
N LEU A 541 20.69 2.33 8.02
CA LEU A 541 19.98 1.92 9.23
C LEU A 541 20.81 0.96 10.07
N GLU A 542 21.40 -0.05 9.43
CA GLU A 542 22.28 -1.02 10.11
C GLU A 542 23.50 -0.32 10.70
N ALA A 543 24.14 0.58 9.95
CA ALA A 543 25.26 1.37 10.45
C ALA A 543 24.86 2.22 11.66
N LEU A 544 23.74 2.94 11.58
CA LEU A 544 23.24 3.77 12.69
C LEU A 544 22.88 2.92 13.91
N GLN A 545 22.23 1.78 13.69
CA GLN A 545 21.89 0.83 14.75
C GLN A 545 23.14 0.23 15.39
N PHE A 546 24.12 -0.15 14.57
CA PHE A 546 25.40 -0.68 15.03
C PHE A 546 26.11 0.35 15.92
N PHE A 547 26.35 1.55 15.42
CA PHE A 547 27.04 2.60 16.18
C PHE A 547 26.29 2.99 17.45
N SER A 548 24.97 3.19 17.38
CA SER A 548 24.18 3.56 18.56
C SER A 548 24.07 2.40 19.56
N GLY A 549 23.82 1.18 19.08
CA GLY A 549 23.68 -0.01 19.92
C GLY A 549 24.97 -0.38 20.63
N PHE A 550 26.05 -0.53 19.87
CA PHE A 550 27.36 -0.88 20.46
C PHE A 550 27.97 0.28 21.24
N GLY A 551 27.73 1.53 20.84
CA GLY A 551 28.14 2.70 21.60
C GLY A 551 27.50 2.76 22.98
N LEU A 552 26.17 2.50 23.06
CA LEU A 552 25.45 2.41 24.33
C LEU A 552 25.89 1.20 25.16
N ALA A 553 26.11 0.04 24.54
CA ALA A 553 26.60 -1.15 25.21
C ALA A 553 28.02 -0.91 25.82
N ALA A 554 28.91 -0.30 25.04
CA ALA A 554 30.23 0.10 25.52
C ALA A 554 30.15 1.10 26.68
N TRP A 555 29.23 2.08 26.58
CA TRP A 555 29.02 3.01 27.70
C TRP A 555 28.52 2.32 28.97
N ILE A 556 27.58 1.38 28.85
CA ILE A 556 27.13 0.56 29.98
C ILE A 556 28.34 -0.18 30.61
N LEU A 557 29.17 -0.79 29.77
CA LEU A 557 30.32 -1.57 30.19
C LEU A 557 31.40 -0.71 30.89
N ILE A 558 31.79 0.41 30.27
CA ILE A 558 32.79 1.34 30.84
C ILE A 558 32.31 1.89 32.19
N ASN A 559 31.04 2.27 32.29
CA ASN A 559 30.48 2.78 33.52
C ASN A 559 30.39 1.72 34.62
N HIS A 560 30.17 0.45 34.26
CA HIS A 560 30.20 -0.67 35.21
C HIS A 560 31.64 -0.96 35.69
N ILE A 561 32.61 -1.02 34.77
CA ILE A 561 34.03 -1.23 35.09
C ILE A 561 34.55 -0.16 36.04
N SER A 562 34.17 1.10 35.85
CA SER A 562 34.60 2.20 36.70
C SER A 562 34.04 2.12 38.13
N ARG A 563 32.97 1.33 38.35
CA ARG A 563 32.29 1.17 39.66
C ARG A 563 32.56 -0.19 40.32
N ALA A 564 32.70 -1.25 39.52
CA ALA A 564 32.81 -2.63 39.99
C ALA A 564 34.25 -3.13 39.95
N GLY A 565 34.79 -3.48 41.10
CA GLY A 565 36.13 -4.10 41.22
C GLY A 565 36.18 -5.58 40.85
N ASN A 566 35.12 -6.21 40.33
CA ASN A 566 35.05 -7.66 40.13
C ASN A 566 35.03 -8.02 38.64
N PHE A 567 36.13 -8.65 38.15
CA PHE A 567 36.33 -8.97 36.72
C PHE A 567 35.30 -9.95 36.15
N ALA A 568 34.81 -10.89 36.97
CA ALA A 568 33.87 -11.90 36.52
C ALA A 568 32.47 -11.33 36.16
N SER A 569 32.00 -10.28 36.88
CA SER A 569 30.74 -9.60 36.54
C SER A 569 30.84 -8.81 35.25
N VAL A 570 32.03 -8.29 34.94
CA VAL A 570 32.30 -7.51 33.72
C VAL A 570 32.15 -8.38 32.48
N LEU A 571 32.63 -9.62 32.50
CA LEU A 571 32.57 -10.52 31.33
C LEU A 571 31.13 -10.90 31.00
N LEU A 572 30.31 -11.23 32.00
CA LEU A 572 28.90 -11.56 31.79
C LEU A 572 28.08 -10.33 31.33
N LEU A 573 28.35 -9.17 31.94
CA LEU A 573 27.73 -7.92 31.51
C LEU A 573 28.10 -7.58 30.07
N ALA A 574 29.39 -7.76 29.69
CA ALA A 574 29.83 -7.53 28.31
C ALA A 574 29.11 -8.44 27.32
N TYR A 575 29.01 -9.74 27.65
CA TYR A 575 28.30 -10.70 26.81
C TYR A 575 26.84 -10.28 26.58
N TRP A 576 26.11 -9.98 27.66
CA TRP A 576 24.70 -9.60 27.54
C TRP A 576 24.51 -8.23 26.92
N ALA A 577 25.30 -7.23 27.30
CA ALA A 577 25.16 -5.87 26.75
C ALA A 577 25.49 -5.81 25.25
N LEU A 578 26.50 -6.58 24.79
CA LEU A 578 26.86 -6.65 23.38
C LEU A 578 25.88 -7.50 22.55
N ASN A 579 25.14 -8.42 23.20
CA ASN A 579 24.12 -9.22 22.49
C ASN A 579 22.81 -8.46 22.26
N LEU A 580 22.45 -7.48 23.10
CA LEU A 580 21.21 -6.70 22.96
C LEU A 580 21.03 -6.05 21.58
N PRO A 581 22.04 -5.39 20.96
CA PRO A 581 21.91 -4.85 19.61
C PRO A 581 21.62 -5.90 18.54
N PHE A 582 22.20 -7.10 18.64
CA PHE A 582 21.98 -8.21 17.70
C PHE A 582 20.54 -8.73 17.81
N ILE A 583 20.03 -8.93 19.02
CA ILE A 583 18.62 -9.34 19.23
C ILE A 583 17.66 -8.29 18.64
N GLY A 584 17.99 -7.00 18.82
CA GLY A 584 17.22 -5.91 18.20
C GLY A 584 17.23 -5.94 16.66
N GLN A 585 18.35 -6.36 16.06
CA GLN A 585 18.47 -6.54 14.62
C GLN A 585 17.64 -7.73 14.11
N ASP A 586 17.60 -8.84 14.85
CA ASP A 586 16.76 -10.00 14.51
C ASP A 586 15.27 -9.62 14.49
N ILE A 587 14.80 -8.85 15.46
CA ILE A 587 13.43 -8.33 15.49
C ILE A 587 13.16 -7.42 14.27
N ALA A 588 14.13 -6.59 13.91
CA ALA A 588 14.04 -5.71 12.76
C ALA A 588 13.90 -6.49 11.44
N GLN A 589 14.69 -7.54 11.24
CA GLN A 589 14.65 -8.38 10.05
C GLN A 589 13.27 -9.03 9.85
N VAL A 590 12.66 -9.53 10.93
CA VAL A 590 11.29 -10.05 10.87
C VAL A 590 10.28 -8.95 10.56
N ALA A 591 10.42 -7.78 11.20
CA ALA A 591 9.54 -6.64 10.97
C ALA A 591 9.60 -6.15 9.52
N TRP A 592 10.75 -6.20 8.84
CA TRP A 592 10.89 -5.80 7.43
C TRP A 592 10.16 -6.73 6.45
N GLN A 593 9.97 -7.99 6.82
CA GLN A 593 9.24 -8.96 6.00
C GLN A 593 7.70 -8.82 6.14
N TYR A 594 7.24 -8.17 7.20
CA TYR A 594 5.81 -8.06 7.53
C TYR A 594 4.95 -7.44 6.41
N PRO A 595 5.29 -6.29 5.79
CA PRO A 595 4.45 -5.70 4.74
C PRO A 595 4.26 -6.64 3.54
N THR A 596 5.34 -7.33 3.16
CA THR A 596 5.33 -8.30 2.06
C THR A 596 4.43 -9.48 2.34
N LEU A 597 4.60 -10.07 3.52
CA LEU A 597 3.82 -11.24 3.94
C LEU A 597 2.35 -10.87 4.10
N ARG A 598 2.04 -9.72 4.67
CA ARG A 598 0.69 -9.19 4.80
C ARG A 598 0.02 -9.08 3.43
N ASN A 599 0.65 -8.42 2.47
CA ASN A 599 0.08 -8.21 1.15
C ASN A 599 -0.12 -9.55 0.39
N ARG A 600 0.83 -10.47 0.49
CA ARG A 600 0.69 -11.82 -0.08
C ARG A 600 -0.46 -12.57 0.56
N THR A 601 -0.57 -12.53 1.88
CA THR A 601 -1.64 -13.20 2.62
C THR A 601 -3.01 -12.64 2.25
N LEU A 602 -3.17 -11.32 2.15
CA LEU A 602 -4.41 -10.67 1.73
C LEU A 602 -4.83 -11.12 0.32
N ARG A 603 -3.89 -11.16 -0.63
CA ARG A 603 -4.16 -11.63 -2.00
C ARG A 603 -4.57 -13.11 -2.04
N LEU A 604 -3.97 -13.93 -1.20
CA LEU A 604 -4.28 -15.36 -1.12
C LEU A 604 -5.63 -15.62 -0.47
N LEU A 605 -6.01 -14.87 0.55
CA LEU A 605 -7.27 -15.08 1.27
C LEU A 605 -8.47 -14.46 0.56
N GLU A 606 -8.26 -13.56 -0.40
CA GLU A 606 -9.35 -12.92 -1.15
C GLU A 606 -10.27 -13.94 -1.85
N PRO A 607 -9.79 -14.92 -2.64
CA PRO A 607 -10.69 -15.91 -3.26
C PRO A 607 -11.44 -16.76 -2.25
N LEU A 608 -10.83 -17.05 -1.08
CA LEU A 608 -11.48 -17.84 -0.02
C LEU A 608 -12.63 -17.08 0.63
N SER A 609 -12.52 -15.74 0.70
CA SER A 609 -13.56 -14.88 1.25
C SER A 609 -14.62 -14.45 0.22
N ALA A 610 -14.40 -14.73 -1.07
CA ALA A 610 -15.34 -14.39 -2.13
C ALA A 610 -16.65 -15.17 -1.98
N PRO A 611 -17.81 -14.55 -2.31
CA PRO A 611 -19.11 -15.20 -2.23
C PRO A 611 -19.17 -16.41 -3.17
N GLN A 612 -19.86 -17.45 -2.73
CA GLN A 612 -20.13 -18.62 -3.54
C GLN A 612 -21.38 -18.40 -4.38
N ASP A 613 -21.41 -18.99 -5.56
CA ASP A 613 -22.58 -18.99 -6.40
C ASP A 613 -23.62 -19.98 -5.81
N MET A 614 -24.66 -19.44 -5.16
CA MET A 614 -25.67 -20.20 -4.43
C MET A 614 -26.49 -21.15 -5.34
N GLU A 615 -26.59 -20.85 -6.64
CA GLU A 615 -27.32 -21.69 -7.59
C GLU A 615 -26.67 -23.09 -7.77
N ARG A 616 -25.36 -23.21 -7.49
CA ARG A 616 -24.65 -24.48 -7.54
C ARG A 616 -24.71 -25.29 -6.24
N GLU A 617 -25.01 -24.65 -5.11
CA GLU A 617 -25.10 -25.35 -3.82
C GLU A 617 -26.36 -26.23 -3.72
N GLU A 618 -27.47 -25.78 -4.31
CA GLU A 618 -28.74 -26.59 -4.33
C GLU A 618 -28.64 -27.86 -5.20
N HIS A 619 -27.67 -27.93 -6.11
CA HIS A 619 -27.47 -29.08 -7.01
C HIS A 619 -26.32 -30.01 -6.62
N ARG A 620 -25.74 -29.86 -5.43
CA ARG A 620 -24.75 -30.81 -4.91
C ARG A 620 -25.46 -31.91 -4.17
N PRO A 621 -25.67 -33.12 -4.77
CA PRO A 621 -26.17 -34.24 -4.01
C PRO A 621 -25.10 -34.64 -2.99
N ALA A 622 -25.38 -34.37 -1.71
CA ALA A 622 -24.50 -34.69 -0.57
C ALA A 622 -24.13 -36.21 -0.50
N ALA A 623 -24.72 -37.03 -1.33
CA ALA A 623 -24.50 -38.47 -1.40
C ALA A 623 -23.45 -38.92 -2.43
N ALA A 624 -23.02 -38.07 -3.37
CA ALA A 624 -22.18 -38.54 -4.49
C ALA A 624 -20.68 -38.65 -4.16
N VAL A 625 -20.18 -37.94 -3.18
CA VAL A 625 -18.72 -37.93 -2.86
C VAL A 625 -18.34 -39.08 -1.92
N ALA A 626 -19.23 -39.52 -1.06
CA ALA A 626 -18.96 -40.64 -0.14
C ALA A 626 -18.98 -42.02 -0.81
N THR A 627 -19.63 -42.13 -1.97
CA THR A 627 -19.80 -43.43 -2.66
C THR A 627 -18.71 -43.72 -3.69
N MET A 628 -17.90 -42.72 -4.09
CA MET A 628 -16.84 -42.95 -5.09
C MET A 628 -15.55 -43.58 -4.54
N ILE A 629 -15.37 -43.63 -3.22
CA ILE A 629 -14.13 -44.15 -2.60
C ILE A 629 -14.22 -45.66 -2.26
N THR A 630 -15.41 -46.24 -2.31
CA THR A 630 -15.62 -47.64 -1.84
C THR A 630 -16.32 -48.59 -2.81
N ALA A 631 -16.52 -48.23 -4.09
CA ALA A 631 -17.12 -49.11 -5.07
C ALA A 631 -16.06 -49.83 -5.93
N PRO A 632 -16.11 -51.19 -6.05
CA PRO A 632 -15.26 -51.88 -7.01
C PRO A 632 -15.66 -51.50 -8.43
N GLU A 633 -14.66 -51.48 -9.30
CA GLU A 633 -14.69 -51.16 -10.73
C GLU A 633 -15.89 -51.78 -11.46
N LYS A 634 -17.05 -51.11 -11.43
CA LYS A 634 -18.17 -51.39 -12.33
C LYS A 634 -18.14 -50.36 -13.45
N THR A 635 -18.09 -50.86 -14.67
CA THR A 635 -18.26 -50.08 -15.91
C THR A 635 -19.36 -49.03 -15.73
N ILE A 636 -18.92 -47.76 -15.74
CA ILE A 636 -19.84 -46.62 -15.68
C ILE A 636 -20.68 -46.64 -16.95
N PRO A 637 -22.04 -46.77 -16.87
CA PRO A 637 -22.87 -46.68 -18.06
C PRO A 637 -22.69 -45.30 -18.72
N ALA A 638 -22.63 -45.28 -20.04
CA ALA A 638 -22.52 -44.07 -20.81
C ALA A 638 -23.66 -43.10 -20.42
N VAL A 639 -23.32 -41.90 -19.97
CA VAL A 639 -24.30 -40.89 -19.63
C VAL A 639 -24.71 -40.17 -20.91
N SER A 640 -26.00 -40.25 -21.28
CA SER A 640 -26.57 -39.43 -22.35
C SER A 640 -27.07 -38.12 -21.75
N VAL A 641 -26.65 -37.01 -22.32
CA VAL A 641 -27.13 -35.67 -21.95
C VAL A 641 -28.09 -35.19 -23.03
N VAL A 642 -29.34 -34.95 -22.65
CA VAL A 642 -30.38 -34.44 -23.54
C VAL A 642 -30.68 -32.99 -23.13
N PHE A 643 -30.56 -32.07 -24.04
CA PHE A 643 -30.95 -30.67 -23.84
C PHE A 643 -32.38 -30.49 -24.37
N GLU A 644 -33.34 -30.27 -23.48
CA GLU A 644 -34.71 -29.93 -23.84
C GLU A 644 -35.00 -28.49 -23.38
N ASN A 645 -35.31 -27.61 -24.33
CA ASN A 645 -35.68 -26.19 -24.07
C ASN A 645 -34.68 -25.41 -23.21
N VAL A 646 -33.38 -25.60 -23.43
CA VAL A 646 -32.33 -24.88 -22.69
C VAL A 646 -32.16 -23.49 -23.29
N SER A 647 -32.42 -22.45 -22.51
CA SER A 647 -32.07 -21.08 -22.82
C SER A 647 -30.93 -20.65 -21.93
N VAL A 648 -29.83 -20.18 -22.53
CA VAL A 648 -28.68 -19.63 -21.82
C VAL A 648 -28.76 -18.12 -21.86
N ARG A 649 -28.86 -17.47 -20.69
CA ARG A 649 -28.67 -16.01 -20.57
C ARG A 649 -27.18 -15.76 -20.32
N VAL A 650 -26.54 -15.18 -21.29
CA VAL A 650 -25.19 -14.63 -21.11
C VAL A 650 -25.35 -13.22 -20.55
N ALA A 651 -24.82 -12.99 -19.35
CA ALA A 651 -24.74 -11.66 -18.79
C ALA A 651 -23.77 -10.83 -19.65
N GLY A 652 -24.33 -9.87 -20.41
CA GLY A 652 -23.57 -8.89 -21.15
C GLY A 652 -23.09 -7.77 -20.23
#